data_deb20f9ca9bc3b573ce3b4b27ebbb876
#
_entry.id   deb20f9ca9bc3b573ce3b4b27ebbb876
#
_cell.length_a   1.000
_cell.length_b   1.000
_cell.length_c   1.000
_cell.angle_alpha   90.00
_cell.angle_beta   90.00
_cell.angle_gamma   90.00
#
_symmetry.space_group_name_H-M   'P 1'
#
loop_
_entity.id
_entity.type
_entity.pdbx_description
1 polymer ?
#
loop_
_entity_poly.entity_id
_entity_poly.type
_entity_poly.pdbx_seq_one_letter_code
_entity_poly.pdbx_strand_id
1 'polypeptide(L)'
;MIRLGLRLVVSGGREAITRLVILAVGVGLGVGLLLTAVAATSAVSTWSSRHAWFYTGSAWVPPGRAAAGTAPLWWHPGGDIFDGQQINRFDVAATGASSPVPPGIPRDPAPGQYYASPALAALLRSTPANQLAGRYPGRLAGTIGDAALPSPDSMVIIIGRTPGQLAHIPDSVQVTSISTTVVSWPLPRTKLSPQGVTYLPAGGPAPASGTDLILSVVALAILAPVLIFIATATRLSAARREERFAAMRLAGATRKQVSLLAATESTVAGTLGMAAGFGIFFGLRTPVAGIPFIGQPFFPGELRLSLPDILAVAVGVPVAAVLAARLALRRVHISPLGVTRRATPRPPRAWRVVPLLAGLAELGFWTIHGHPASIPGQVQAFASSFAIIIVGLFIAGPWLTMAAARGMARWTSRPGTLIAARRLADDPRGAFRAVSGLVLALFITTVAVVAITTQNAKDLYRWGSAAEANVLTSQVSSSNRVAGSMGPGASERTAGPGPAAPAGQLTAQLSRIPGVQGVLVVRAHRGLTIRQSFHNLGSNLGISGPVPAGVVSCAQLASVPALGRCPAGATVAAFPSDGFDGPLSGTDVTAITWPAANVPATRLHALGVDAVNVATDGSTAAVERARTMLEDAHAYPGISPPSTIGDMNRQDNSASSAYQQLANVVILVSLPIAGCTLAAGIAAGLADRKRPFSLLRLTGARLGTLRSVVALEGAVPLLAVAAVAIGTGFGAAAMYAAEAQQHPMVAPGAAYYLLTAGGIVLSLAIIAATFPLLARITGPEVARNE
;
A
#
# COMPACT_ATOMS: atom_id res chain seq x y z
N MET A 1 -37.07 30.62 17.31
CA MET A 1 -35.97 30.78 16.33
C MET A 1 -35.56 29.48 15.64
N ILE A 2 -35.32 28.37 16.37
CA ILE A 2 -34.99 27.06 15.76
C ILE A 2 -36.13 26.58 14.85
N ARG A 3 -37.39 26.64 15.30
CA ARG A 3 -38.57 26.29 14.47
C ARG A 3 -38.72 27.20 13.23
N LEU A 4 -38.34 28.47 13.31
CA LEU A 4 -38.31 29.38 12.17
C LEU A 4 -37.21 29.01 11.21
N GLY A 5 -36.00 28.63 11.69
CA GLY A 5 -34.90 28.15 10.91
C GLY A 5 -35.25 26.88 10.12
N LEU A 6 -35.87 25.89 10.77
CA LEU A 6 -36.36 24.68 10.12
C LEU A 6 -37.43 24.95 9.05
N ARG A 7 -38.40 25.83 9.34
CA ARG A 7 -39.40 26.24 8.37
C ARG A 7 -38.78 26.94 7.12
N LEU A 8 -37.81 27.84 7.34
CA LEU A 8 -37.12 28.53 6.25
C LEU A 8 -36.26 27.60 5.37
N VAL A 9 -35.75 26.52 5.92
CA VAL A 9 -35.02 25.49 5.16
C VAL A 9 -35.96 24.69 4.28
N VAL A 10 -37.19 24.39 4.74
CA VAL A 10 -38.17 23.55 4.01
C VAL A 10 -39.07 24.37 3.09
N SER A 11 -39.48 25.60 3.51
CA SER A 11 -40.42 26.45 2.76
C SER A 11 -39.76 27.38 1.74
N GLY A 12 -38.42 27.35 1.62
CA GLY A 12 -37.68 28.27 0.74
C GLY A 12 -37.74 27.98 -0.77
N GLY A 13 -38.69 27.15 -1.24
CA GLY A 13 -38.91 26.82 -2.64
C GLY A 13 -37.82 25.90 -3.24
N ARG A 14 -37.96 25.62 -4.57
CA ARG A 14 -37.06 24.71 -5.32
C ARG A 14 -35.58 25.08 -5.20
N GLU A 15 -35.23 26.36 -5.17
CA GLU A 15 -33.85 26.80 -5.06
C GLU A 15 -33.20 26.47 -3.68
N ALA A 16 -33.96 26.58 -2.62
CA ALA A 16 -33.47 26.24 -1.27
C ALA A 16 -33.25 24.73 -1.13
N ILE A 17 -34.16 23.91 -1.67
CA ILE A 17 -34.04 22.45 -1.68
C ILE A 17 -32.82 22.00 -2.52
N THR A 18 -32.68 22.54 -3.76
CA THR A 18 -31.54 22.21 -4.63
C THR A 18 -30.21 22.53 -3.95
N ARG A 19 -30.13 23.65 -3.24
CA ARG A 19 -28.94 24.04 -2.48
C ARG A 19 -28.65 23.10 -1.33
N LEU A 20 -29.70 22.74 -0.56
CA LEU A 20 -29.58 21.80 0.55
C LEU A 20 -29.10 20.44 0.06
N VAL A 21 -29.65 19.95 -1.08
CA VAL A 21 -29.25 18.69 -1.71
C VAL A 21 -27.79 18.74 -2.15
N ILE A 22 -27.35 19.79 -2.84
CA ILE A 22 -25.95 19.92 -3.27
C ILE A 22 -25.00 19.92 -2.08
N LEU A 23 -25.36 20.64 -0.98
CA LEU A 23 -24.57 20.64 0.24
C LEU A 23 -24.56 19.27 0.93
N ALA A 24 -25.74 18.63 1.04
CA ALA A 24 -25.86 17.32 1.65
C ALA A 24 -25.10 16.24 0.85
N VAL A 25 -25.18 16.27 -0.47
CA VAL A 25 -24.41 15.36 -1.35
C VAL A 25 -22.91 15.62 -1.20
N GLY A 26 -22.48 16.89 -1.21
CA GLY A 26 -21.08 17.22 -1.04
C GLY A 26 -20.50 16.77 0.31
N VAL A 27 -21.21 17.07 1.40
CA VAL A 27 -20.84 16.61 2.74
C VAL A 27 -20.94 15.09 2.82
N GLY A 28 -21.97 14.48 2.21
CA GLY A 28 -22.17 13.04 2.21
C GLY A 28 -21.05 12.28 1.51
N LEU A 29 -20.62 12.73 0.35
CA LEU A 29 -19.45 12.15 -0.34
C LEU A 29 -18.20 12.26 0.52
N GLY A 30 -17.94 13.45 1.10
CA GLY A 30 -16.80 13.65 1.97
C GLY A 30 -16.83 12.76 3.21
N VAL A 31 -17.99 12.65 3.86
CA VAL A 31 -18.17 11.78 5.05
C VAL A 31 -18.08 10.31 4.67
N GLY A 32 -18.68 9.88 3.56
CA GLY A 32 -18.61 8.49 3.10
C GLY A 32 -17.17 8.05 2.84
N LEU A 33 -16.37 8.90 2.19
CA LEU A 33 -14.95 8.62 1.94
C LEU A 33 -14.11 8.66 3.23
N LEU A 34 -14.40 9.58 4.14
CA LEU A 34 -13.77 9.63 5.46
C LEU A 34 -14.04 8.34 6.25
N LEU A 35 -15.30 7.89 6.30
CA LEU A 35 -15.68 6.65 6.96
C LEU A 35 -15.01 5.43 6.32
N THR A 36 -14.90 5.41 5.00
CA THR A 36 -14.20 4.34 4.26
C THR A 36 -12.70 4.33 4.60
N ALA A 37 -12.06 5.50 4.68
CA ALA A 37 -10.65 5.60 5.06
C ALA A 37 -10.42 5.12 6.51
N VAL A 38 -11.28 5.53 7.45
CA VAL A 38 -11.21 5.08 8.86
C VAL A 38 -11.46 3.58 8.96
N ALA A 39 -12.48 3.04 8.25
CA ALA A 39 -12.74 1.62 8.24
C ALA A 39 -11.59 0.80 7.62
N ALA A 40 -10.90 1.34 6.60
CA ALA A 40 -9.73 0.69 6.01
C ALA A 40 -8.56 0.58 7.01
N THR A 41 -8.29 1.60 7.83
CA THR A 41 -7.27 1.52 8.88
C THR A 41 -7.62 0.46 9.93
N SER A 42 -8.90 0.35 10.29
CA SER A 42 -9.38 -0.70 11.19
C SER A 42 -9.27 -2.10 10.57
N ALA A 43 -9.54 -2.24 9.27
CA ALA A 43 -9.38 -3.51 8.55
C ALA A 43 -7.92 -3.96 8.51
N VAL A 44 -6.98 -3.04 8.27
CA VAL A 44 -5.53 -3.33 8.31
C VAL A 44 -5.08 -3.78 9.69
N SER A 45 -5.55 -3.13 10.76
CA SER A 45 -5.21 -3.54 12.13
C SER A 45 -5.78 -4.93 12.48
N THR A 46 -6.99 -5.23 12.02
CA THR A 46 -7.62 -6.56 12.18
C THR A 46 -6.85 -7.62 11.38
N TRP A 47 -6.49 -7.32 10.14
CA TRP A 47 -5.66 -8.17 9.30
C TRP A 47 -4.31 -8.49 9.98
N SER A 48 -3.63 -7.48 10.50
CA SER A 48 -2.38 -7.66 11.25
C SER A 48 -2.56 -8.54 12.49
N SER A 49 -3.63 -8.32 13.27
CA SER A 49 -3.91 -9.14 14.46
C SER A 49 -4.23 -10.61 14.13
N ARG A 50 -4.89 -10.86 12.98
CA ARG A 50 -5.15 -12.23 12.50
C ARG A 50 -3.92 -12.93 11.97
N HIS A 51 -2.89 -12.21 11.55
CA HIS A 51 -1.59 -12.77 11.22
C HIS A 51 -0.76 -13.14 12.46
N ALA A 52 -1.07 -12.58 13.62
CA ALA A 52 -0.23 -12.70 14.82
C ALA A 52 0.06 -14.14 15.22
N TRP A 53 -0.92 -15.02 15.11
CA TRP A 53 -0.76 -16.42 15.50
C TRP A 53 0.17 -17.21 14.57
N PHE A 54 0.37 -16.76 13.32
CA PHE A 54 1.35 -17.37 12.41
C PHE A 54 2.79 -17.27 12.94
N TYR A 55 3.06 -16.24 13.75
CA TYR A 55 4.37 -15.99 14.35
C TYR A 55 4.56 -16.65 15.71
N THR A 56 3.58 -17.47 16.16
CA THR A 56 3.69 -18.20 17.42
C THR A 56 4.97 -19.04 17.47
N GLY A 57 5.71 -18.93 18.57
CA GLY A 57 6.98 -19.65 18.75
C GLY A 57 8.17 -19.06 18.00
N SER A 58 7.99 -18.00 17.22
CA SER A 58 9.09 -17.32 16.56
C SER A 58 9.80 -16.36 17.53
N ALA A 59 11.07 -16.03 17.23
CA ALA A 59 11.84 -15.02 17.99
C ALA A 59 11.24 -13.60 17.91
N TRP A 60 10.28 -13.38 17.01
CA TRP A 60 9.61 -12.11 16.74
C TRP A 60 8.46 -11.80 17.69
N VAL A 61 8.05 -12.78 18.50
CA VAL A 61 6.92 -12.64 19.42
C VAL A 61 7.37 -12.98 20.81
N PRO A 62 7.13 -12.11 21.82
CA PRO A 62 7.41 -12.46 23.21
C PRO A 62 6.61 -13.72 23.58
N PRO A 63 7.21 -14.65 24.35
CA PRO A 63 6.46 -15.77 24.85
C PRO A 63 5.28 -15.25 25.67
N GLY A 64 4.06 -15.70 25.32
CA GLY A 64 2.85 -15.30 26.04
C GLY A 64 2.90 -15.80 27.48
N ARG A 65 2.19 -15.11 28.38
CA ARG A 65 2.01 -15.61 29.76
C ARG A 65 1.12 -16.84 29.74
N ALA A 66 1.70 -17.99 30.09
CA ALA A 66 0.93 -19.20 30.31
C ALA A 66 0.04 -19.05 31.56
N ALA A 67 -1.20 -19.53 31.50
CA ALA A 67 -1.97 -19.78 32.71
C ALA A 67 -1.34 -20.95 33.47
N ALA A 68 -1.35 -20.91 34.82
CA ALA A 68 -0.81 -21.97 35.62
C ALA A 68 -1.54 -23.30 35.29
N GLY A 69 -0.78 -24.37 35.02
CA GLY A 69 -1.32 -25.68 34.68
C GLY A 69 -1.64 -25.89 33.19
N THR A 70 -1.30 -24.97 32.29
CA THR A 70 -1.44 -25.18 30.84
C THR A 70 -0.43 -26.18 30.33
N ALA A 71 -0.88 -27.27 29.70
CA ALA A 71 -0.01 -28.22 29.03
C ALA A 71 0.54 -27.58 27.73
N PRO A 72 1.82 -27.77 27.39
CA PRO A 72 2.36 -27.18 26.18
C PRO A 72 1.77 -27.82 24.92
N LEU A 73 1.75 -27.02 23.84
CA LEU A 73 1.47 -27.45 22.48
C LEU A 73 2.80 -27.51 21.71
N TRP A 74 3.11 -28.63 21.10
CA TRP A 74 4.16 -28.68 20.10
C TRP A 74 3.73 -27.89 18.87
N TRP A 75 4.57 -27.01 18.41
CA TRP A 75 4.33 -26.09 17.32
C TRP A 75 5.48 -26.10 16.33
N HIS A 76 5.18 -26.40 15.07
CA HIS A 76 6.15 -26.31 14.00
C HIS A 76 5.55 -25.49 12.85
N PRO A 77 6.01 -24.24 12.62
CA PRO A 77 5.60 -23.46 11.48
C PRO A 77 6.40 -23.92 10.25
N GLY A 78 5.69 -24.12 9.15
CA GLY A 78 6.28 -24.48 7.87
C GLY A 78 5.56 -23.81 6.71
N GLY A 79 6.00 -24.09 5.51
CA GLY A 79 5.38 -23.59 4.28
C GLY A 79 5.29 -24.65 3.21
N ASP A 80 4.47 -24.41 2.23
CA ASP A 80 4.40 -25.13 0.97
C ASP A 80 4.07 -24.12 -0.16
N ILE A 81 4.25 -24.52 -1.39
CA ILE A 81 4.00 -23.67 -2.56
C ILE A 81 3.17 -24.47 -3.56
N PHE A 82 2.14 -23.84 -4.11
CA PHE A 82 1.38 -24.38 -5.23
C PHE A 82 1.13 -23.28 -6.26
N ASP A 83 1.56 -23.49 -7.48
CA ASP A 83 1.46 -22.55 -8.60
C ASP A 83 1.94 -21.13 -8.24
N GLY A 84 3.05 -21.03 -7.50
CA GLY A 84 3.65 -19.79 -7.00
C GLY A 84 2.91 -19.14 -5.84
N GLN A 85 1.81 -19.70 -5.37
CA GLN A 85 1.12 -19.24 -4.19
C GLN A 85 1.61 -20.00 -2.96
N GLN A 86 1.93 -19.30 -1.90
CA GLN A 86 2.40 -19.90 -0.67
C GLN A 86 1.25 -20.40 0.20
N ILE A 87 1.41 -21.62 0.72
CA ILE A 87 0.52 -22.25 1.68
C ILE A 87 1.21 -22.20 3.04
N ASN A 88 0.58 -21.55 4.02
CA ASN A 88 1.07 -21.54 5.39
C ASN A 88 0.68 -22.83 6.09
N ARG A 89 1.66 -23.60 6.54
CA ARG A 89 1.51 -24.90 7.16
C ARG A 89 1.92 -24.83 8.63
N PHE A 90 1.10 -25.41 9.49
CA PHE A 90 1.37 -25.53 10.92
C PHE A 90 1.17 -26.98 11.34
N ASP A 91 2.25 -27.65 11.71
CA ASP A 91 2.20 -28.98 12.30
C ASP A 91 2.09 -28.83 13.83
N VAL A 92 1.07 -29.44 14.44
CA VAL A 92 0.77 -29.26 15.88
C VAL A 92 0.58 -30.61 16.58
N ALA A 93 0.93 -30.67 17.87
CA ALA A 93 0.64 -31.80 18.72
C ALA A 93 0.38 -31.36 20.16
N ALA A 94 -0.84 -31.55 20.63
CA ALA A 94 -1.21 -31.29 22.02
C ALA A 94 -0.54 -32.31 22.95
N THR A 95 0.00 -31.84 24.10
CA THR A 95 0.57 -32.71 25.13
C THR A 95 -0.43 -33.02 26.26
N GLY A 96 -1.55 -32.29 26.31
CA GLY A 96 -2.62 -32.49 27.30
C GLY A 96 -3.89 -31.77 26.90
N ALA A 97 -4.98 -32.03 27.64
CA ALA A 97 -6.28 -31.43 27.37
C ALA A 97 -6.34 -29.92 27.56
N SER A 98 -5.36 -29.32 28.28
CA SER A 98 -5.24 -27.89 28.49
C SER A 98 -4.26 -27.20 27.52
N SER A 99 -3.79 -27.89 26.47
CA SER A 99 -2.93 -27.31 25.45
C SER A 99 -3.67 -26.18 24.71
N PRO A 100 -2.99 -25.07 24.35
CA PRO A 100 -3.61 -23.98 23.64
C PRO A 100 -4.03 -24.41 22.22
N VAL A 101 -5.28 -24.09 21.82
CA VAL A 101 -5.83 -24.44 20.52
C VAL A 101 -5.60 -23.26 19.55
N PRO A 102 -5.09 -23.49 18.32
CA PRO A 102 -4.99 -22.47 17.29
C PRO A 102 -6.34 -21.81 16.99
N PRO A 103 -6.38 -20.51 16.68
CA PRO A 103 -7.62 -19.82 16.42
C PRO A 103 -8.34 -20.40 15.19
N GLY A 104 -9.67 -20.29 15.16
CA GLY A 104 -10.49 -20.69 14.00
C GLY A 104 -10.78 -22.18 13.90
N ILE A 105 -10.27 -23.01 14.81
CA ILE A 105 -10.59 -24.44 14.90
C ILE A 105 -11.17 -24.75 16.28
N PRO A 106 -12.11 -25.74 16.40
CA PRO A 106 -12.75 -26.04 17.68
C PRO A 106 -11.86 -26.82 18.63
N ARG A 107 -10.90 -27.58 18.13
CA ARG A 107 -9.95 -28.41 18.89
C ARG A 107 -8.72 -28.72 18.04
N ASP A 108 -7.61 -29.10 18.69
CA ASP A 108 -6.43 -29.57 17.97
C ASP A 108 -6.74 -30.81 17.10
N PRO A 109 -6.19 -30.85 15.87
CA PRO A 109 -6.35 -32.04 15.02
C PRO A 109 -5.60 -33.21 15.62
N ALA A 110 -6.26 -34.39 15.64
CA ALA A 110 -5.58 -35.63 16.02
C ALA A 110 -4.54 -36.03 14.96
N PRO A 111 -3.55 -36.87 15.31
CA PRO A 111 -2.62 -37.42 14.35
C PRO A 111 -3.34 -38.04 13.13
N GLY A 112 -2.93 -37.64 11.91
CA GLY A 112 -3.58 -38.04 10.67
C GLY A 112 -4.85 -37.27 10.33
N GLN A 113 -5.13 -36.17 11.05
CA GLN A 113 -6.19 -35.20 10.72
C GLN A 113 -5.59 -33.83 10.41
N TYR A 114 -6.30 -33.03 9.62
CA TYR A 114 -5.93 -31.64 9.38
C TYR A 114 -7.17 -30.73 9.23
N TYR A 115 -6.99 -29.47 9.51
CA TYR A 115 -7.91 -28.39 9.16
C TYR A 115 -7.30 -27.55 8.04
N ALA A 116 -8.12 -27.14 7.09
CA ALA A 116 -7.67 -26.27 5.98
C ALA A 116 -8.55 -25.04 5.86
N SER A 117 -8.00 -23.95 5.38
CA SER A 117 -8.79 -22.77 5.01
C SER A 117 -9.81 -23.13 3.90
N PRO A 118 -10.93 -22.42 3.77
CA PRO A 118 -11.92 -22.67 2.72
C PRO A 118 -11.31 -22.66 1.31
N ALA A 119 -10.41 -21.69 1.02
CA ALA A 119 -9.70 -21.59 -0.25
C ALA A 119 -8.82 -22.81 -0.53
N LEU A 120 -8.01 -23.23 0.44
CA LEU A 120 -7.16 -24.40 0.30
C LEU A 120 -7.97 -25.69 0.21
N ALA A 121 -9.04 -25.83 1.00
CA ALA A 121 -9.93 -27.01 0.94
C ALA A 121 -10.61 -27.14 -0.43
N ALA A 122 -10.96 -26.02 -1.08
CA ALA A 122 -11.48 -26.03 -2.45
C ALA A 122 -10.39 -26.46 -3.44
N LEU A 123 -9.18 -25.92 -3.31
CA LEU A 123 -8.03 -26.26 -4.15
C LEU A 123 -7.65 -27.75 -4.04
N LEU A 124 -7.59 -28.29 -2.83
CA LEU A 124 -7.30 -29.72 -2.59
C LEU A 124 -8.31 -30.65 -3.26
N ARG A 125 -9.58 -30.25 -3.39
CA ARG A 125 -10.61 -31.04 -4.05
C ARG A 125 -10.55 -30.98 -5.58
N SER A 126 -10.10 -29.86 -6.14
CA SER A 126 -10.03 -29.63 -7.60
C SER A 126 -8.71 -30.07 -8.22
N THR A 127 -7.66 -30.26 -7.41
CA THR A 127 -6.30 -30.56 -7.90
C THR A 127 -6.01 -32.07 -7.76
N PRO A 128 -5.37 -32.71 -8.75
CA PRO A 128 -4.95 -34.10 -8.68
C PRO A 128 -4.04 -34.37 -7.46
N ALA A 129 -4.21 -35.50 -6.81
CA ALA A 129 -3.49 -35.84 -5.59
C ALA A 129 -1.95 -35.84 -5.78
N ASN A 130 -1.46 -36.26 -6.94
CA ASN A 130 -0.03 -36.23 -7.26
C ASN A 130 0.55 -34.84 -7.54
N GLN A 131 -0.29 -33.80 -7.49
CA GLN A 131 0.17 -32.41 -7.65
C GLN A 131 0.06 -31.62 -6.34
N LEU A 132 -0.86 -31.95 -5.44
CA LEU A 132 -1.04 -31.22 -4.19
C LEU A 132 -1.54 -32.08 -3.02
N ALA A 133 -2.72 -32.71 -3.15
CA ALA A 133 -3.36 -33.37 -2.01
C ALA A 133 -2.55 -34.53 -1.41
N GLY A 134 -1.67 -35.16 -2.20
CA GLY A 134 -0.74 -36.20 -1.74
C GLY A 134 0.24 -35.72 -0.69
N ARG A 135 0.60 -34.41 -0.66
CA ARG A 135 1.52 -33.82 0.33
C ARG A 135 0.93 -33.79 1.75
N TYR A 136 -0.40 -33.91 1.88
CA TYR A 136 -1.11 -33.82 3.15
C TYR A 136 -1.84 -35.13 3.45
N PRO A 137 -1.09 -36.19 3.79
CA PRO A 137 -1.70 -37.46 4.11
C PRO A 137 -2.56 -37.35 5.37
N GLY A 138 -3.81 -37.77 5.27
CA GLY A 138 -4.74 -37.73 6.39
C GLY A 138 -6.16 -37.33 5.98
N ARG A 139 -7.00 -37.06 6.97
CA ARG A 139 -8.41 -36.72 6.76
C ARG A 139 -8.70 -35.29 7.13
N LEU A 140 -9.39 -34.59 6.26
CA LEU A 140 -9.90 -33.25 6.56
C LEU A 140 -10.91 -33.34 7.72
N ALA A 141 -10.59 -32.73 8.86
CA ALA A 141 -11.44 -32.69 10.06
C ALA A 141 -12.47 -31.56 10.00
N GLY A 142 -12.15 -30.48 9.27
CA GLY A 142 -13.02 -29.32 9.10
C GLY A 142 -12.27 -28.13 8.44
N THR A 143 -12.98 -27.03 8.33
CA THR A 143 -12.41 -25.78 7.80
C THR A 143 -12.02 -24.84 8.90
N ILE A 144 -10.97 -24.07 8.67
CA ILE A 144 -10.51 -22.97 9.55
C ILE A 144 -11.52 -21.81 9.40
N GLY A 145 -12.00 -21.28 10.51
CA GLY A 145 -12.96 -20.18 10.52
C GLY A 145 -12.33 -18.84 10.12
N ASP A 146 -13.15 -17.99 9.50
CA ASP A 146 -12.74 -16.67 8.96
C ASP A 146 -12.04 -15.76 10.00
N ALA A 147 -12.39 -15.93 11.28
CA ALA A 147 -11.80 -15.12 12.36
C ALA A 147 -10.28 -15.36 12.53
N ALA A 148 -9.75 -16.48 12.05
CA ALA A 148 -8.34 -16.81 12.11
C ALA A 148 -7.60 -16.53 10.79
N LEU A 149 -8.32 -16.28 9.72
CA LEU A 149 -7.74 -16.09 8.41
C LEU A 149 -7.51 -14.61 8.12
N PRO A 150 -6.31 -14.23 7.66
CA PRO A 150 -6.02 -12.86 7.26
C PRO A 150 -6.87 -12.36 6.07
N SER A 151 -7.21 -13.28 5.14
CA SER A 151 -7.96 -12.97 3.92
C SER A 151 -8.84 -14.16 3.54
N PRO A 152 -9.96 -13.95 2.80
CA PRO A 152 -10.77 -15.02 2.23
C PRO A 152 -9.96 -16.00 1.36
N ASP A 153 -8.93 -15.52 0.67
CA ASP A 153 -8.08 -16.29 -0.24
C ASP A 153 -6.85 -16.89 0.45
N SER A 154 -6.70 -16.71 1.77
CA SER A 154 -5.56 -17.22 2.53
C SER A 154 -5.51 -18.75 2.46
N MET A 155 -4.35 -19.29 2.06
CA MET A 155 -4.08 -20.72 2.04
C MET A 155 -3.38 -21.13 3.34
N VAL A 156 -4.10 -21.79 4.22
CA VAL A 156 -3.62 -22.21 5.55
C VAL A 156 -4.03 -23.65 5.82
N ILE A 157 -3.10 -24.42 6.39
CA ILE A 157 -3.34 -25.80 6.84
C ILE A 157 -2.76 -26.01 8.24
N ILE A 158 -3.52 -26.68 9.11
CA ILE A 158 -3.09 -27.10 10.46
C ILE A 158 -3.17 -28.62 10.51
N ILE A 159 -2.01 -29.27 10.70
CA ILE A 159 -1.88 -30.72 10.62
C ILE A 159 -1.57 -31.29 12.00
N GLY A 160 -2.36 -32.28 12.41
CA GLY A 160 -2.15 -33.03 13.65
C GLY A 160 -1.02 -34.05 13.52
N ARG A 161 -0.05 -33.96 14.43
CA ARG A 161 1.10 -34.87 14.57
C ARG A 161 1.10 -35.50 15.95
N THR A 162 1.98 -36.47 16.15
CA THR A 162 2.27 -36.96 17.50
C THR A 162 3.38 -36.12 18.14
N PRO A 163 3.39 -35.94 19.47
CA PRO A 163 4.49 -35.22 20.16
C PRO A 163 5.87 -35.78 19.83
N GLY A 164 5.98 -37.12 19.73
CA GLY A 164 7.23 -37.78 19.35
C GLY A 164 7.71 -37.44 17.93
N GLN A 165 6.80 -37.29 16.97
CA GLN A 165 7.17 -36.83 15.62
C GLN A 165 7.72 -35.42 15.63
N LEU A 166 7.04 -34.48 16.30
CA LEU A 166 7.47 -33.08 16.34
C LEU A 166 8.74 -32.85 17.16
N ALA A 167 8.98 -33.63 18.21
CA ALA A 167 10.20 -33.52 19.01
C ALA A 167 11.49 -33.77 18.19
N HIS A 168 11.40 -34.50 17.08
CA HIS A 168 12.53 -34.80 16.21
C HIS A 168 12.65 -33.84 15.01
N ILE A 169 11.61 -33.01 14.75
CA ILE A 169 11.66 -32.03 13.66
C ILE A 169 12.45 -30.80 14.12
N PRO A 170 13.49 -30.39 13.38
CA PRO A 170 14.20 -29.15 13.66
C PRO A 170 13.26 -27.96 13.72
N ASP A 171 13.60 -26.99 14.57
CA ASP A 171 12.82 -25.75 14.74
C ASP A 171 11.39 -25.92 15.29
N SER A 172 11.01 -27.14 15.71
CA SER A 172 9.81 -27.34 16.50
C SER A 172 9.97 -26.82 17.92
N VAL A 173 9.00 -26.09 18.41
CA VAL A 173 9.00 -25.48 19.73
C VAL A 173 7.78 -25.88 20.55
N GLN A 174 7.91 -25.85 21.87
CA GLN A 174 6.76 -26.00 22.76
C GLN A 174 6.24 -24.62 23.15
N VAL A 175 4.97 -24.37 22.93
CA VAL A 175 4.31 -23.10 23.26
C VAL A 175 3.19 -23.33 24.26
N THR A 176 3.02 -22.43 25.19
CA THR A 176 1.98 -22.46 26.22
C THR A 176 0.86 -21.43 25.96
N SER A 177 1.05 -20.63 24.90
CA SER A 177 0.03 -19.68 24.43
C SER A 177 0.20 -19.41 22.94
N ILE A 178 -0.90 -19.11 22.26
CA ILE A 178 -0.89 -18.66 20.88
C ILE A 178 -0.77 -17.13 20.84
N SER A 179 0.04 -16.63 19.94
CA SER A 179 0.30 -15.21 19.82
C SER A 179 -0.92 -14.45 19.30
N THR A 180 -1.27 -13.34 19.95
CA THR A 180 -2.38 -12.47 19.58
C THR A 180 -1.93 -11.10 19.09
N THR A 181 -0.63 -10.80 19.23
CA THR A 181 -0.03 -9.51 18.84
C THR A 181 1.21 -9.74 18.02
N VAL A 182 1.37 -8.98 16.96
CA VAL A 182 2.61 -8.94 16.18
C VAL A 182 3.53 -7.89 16.81
N VAL A 183 4.78 -8.27 17.07
CA VAL A 183 5.78 -7.32 17.54
C VAL A 183 6.26 -6.48 16.36
N SER A 184 6.18 -5.16 16.50
CA SER A 184 6.76 -4.24 15.54
C SER A 184 8.30 -4.31 15.58
N TRP A 185 8.93 -4.40 14.41
CA TRP A 185 10.38 -4.29 14.24
C TRP A 185 10.88 -2.90 14.70
N PRO A 186 12.10 -2.74 15.30
CA PRO A 186 13.16 -3.73 15.38
C PRO A 186 13.28 -4.39 16.76
N LEU A 187 13.39 -5.69 16.78
CA LEU A 187 13.93 -6.34 17.96
C LEU A 187 15.39 -5.91 18.11
N PRO A 188 15.84 -5.49 19.31
CA PRO A 188 17.26 -5.27 19.55
C PRO A 188 18.01 -6.57 19.19
N ARG A 189 19.09 -6.46 18.40
CA ARG A 189 19.92 -7.59 17.97
C ARG A 189 20.37 -8.50 19.12
N THR A 190 20.38 -7.97 20.34
CA THR A 190 20.70 -8.68 21.59
C THR A 190 19.61 -9.64 22.08
N LYS A 191 18.39 -9.61 21.50
CA LYS A 191 17.27 -10.49 21.88
C LYS A 191 16.93 -11.56 20.85
N LEU A 192 17.72 -11.70 19.78
CA LEU A 192 17.63 -12.85 18.90
C LEU A 192 18.13 -14.06 19.68
N SER A 193 17.21 -14.87 20.20
CA SER A 193 17.56 -16.13 20.84
C SER A 193 18.23 -17.04 19.81
N PRO A 194 19.34 -17.70 20.17
CA PRO A 194 19.96 -18.69 19.28
C PRO A 194 19.05 -19.87 18.90
N GLN A 195 17.90 -19.98 19.56
CA GLN A 195 16.89 -21.03 19.38
C GLN A 195 15.63 -20.54 18.68
N GLY A 196 15.58 -19.27 18.22
CA GLY A 196 14.42 -18.73 17.55
C GLY A 196 14.24 -19.27 16.13
N VAL A 197 13.03 -19.68 15.80
CA VAL A 197 12.63 -20.11 14.46
C VAL A 197 12.73 -18.91 13.53
N THR A 198 13.46 -19.05 12.42
CA THR A 198 13.68 -17.98 11.44
C THR A 198 12.57 -17.94 10.35
N TYR A 199 11.56 -18.79 10.49
CA TYR A 199 10.47 -18.85 9.51
C TYR A 199 9.66 -17.55 9.52
N LEU A 200 9.54 -16.94 8.34
CA LEU A 200 8.65 -15.81 8.10
C LEU A 200 7.43 -16.32 7.34
N PRO A 201 6.22 -16.29 7.96
CA PRO A 201 5.01 -16.68 7.27
C PRO A 201 4.78 -15.79 6.04
N ALA A 202 4.33 -16.42 4.96
CA ALA A 202 4.01 -15.69 3.75
C ALA A 202 2.85 -14.74 3.94
N GLY A 203 2.94 -13.57 3.28
CA GLY A 203 1.92 -12.55 3.34
C GLY A 203 1.77 -11.91 4.71
N GLY A 204 2.72 -12.16 5.62
CA GLY A 204 2.77 -11.48 6.90
C GLY A 204 3.02 -9.98 6.78
N PRO A 205 2.61 -9.18 7.76
CA PRO A 205 2.89 -7.76 7.75
C PRO A 205 4.40 -7.55 7.64
N ALA A 206 4.82 -6.78 6.64
CA ALA A 206 6.15 -6.20 6.61
C ALA A 206 6.41 -5.50 7.95
N PRO A 207 7.67 -5.39 8.40
CA PRO A 207 7.98 -4.73 9.67
C PRO A 207 7.19 -3.43 9.77
N ALA A 208 6.39 -3.31 10.84
CA ALA A 208 5.30 -2.36 11.00
C ALA A 208 5.64 -0.91 10.63
N SER A 209 6.90 -0.52 10.76
CA SER A 209 7.39 0.82 10.51
C SER A 209 7.33 1.28 9.03
N GLY A 210 7.64 0.41 8.08
CA GLY A 210 7.59 0.76 6.64
C GLY A 210 6.14 0.78 6.14
N THR A 211 5.35 -0.19 6.54
CA THR A 211 3.93 -0.30 6.19
C THR A 211 3.11 0.83 6.81
N ASP A 212 3.36 1.18 8.07
CA ASP A 212 2.68 2.28 8.77
C ASP A 212 2.95 3.63 8.11
N LEU A 213 4.16 3.86 7.62
CA LEU A 213 4.49 5.07 6.88
C LEU A 213 3.73 5.14 5.55
N ILE A 214 3.72 4.06 4.78
CA ILE A 214 2.97 3.98 3.51
C ILE A 214 1.47 4.21 3.76
N LEU A 215 0.90 3.53 4.75
CA LEU A 215 -0.52 3.67 5.12
C LEU A 215 -0.84 5.08 5.61
N SER A 216 0.05 5.72 6.37
CA SER A 216 -0.11 7.11 6.82
C SER A 216 -0.12 8.08 5.65
N VAL A 217 0.77 7.90 4.67
CA VAL A 217 0.82 8.70 3.44
C VAL A 217 -0.46 8.49 2.62
N VAL A 218 -0.91 7.26 2.47
CA VAL A 218 -2.16 6.91 1.77
C VAL A 218 -3.38 7.52 2.47
N ALA A 219 -3.48 7.40 3.79
CA ALA A 219 -4.56 7.99 4.56
C ALA A 219 -4.59 9.53 4.39
N LEU A 220 -3.43 10.18 4.47
CA LEU A 220 -3.30 11.61 4.25
C LEU A 220 -3.68 12.01 2.81
N ALA A 221 -3.30 11.19 1.82
CA ALA A 221 -3.61 11.39 0.41
C ALA A 221 -5.11 11.39 0.12
N ILE A 222 -5.86 10.57 0.84
CA ILE A 222 -7.32 10.48 0.71
C ILE A 222 -8.00 11.56 1.58
N LEU A 223 -7.53 11.74 2.81
CA LEU A 223 -8.17 12.62 3.79
C LEU A 223 -8.03 14.10 3.44
N ALA A 224 -6.87 14.55 2.97
CA ALA A 224 -6.61 15.96 2.71
C ALA A 224 -7.52 16.55 1.59
N PRO A 225 -7.69 15.92 0.41
CA PRO A 225 -8.64 16.38 -0.60
C PRO A 225 -10.09 16.40 -0.10
N VAL A 226 -10.50 15.40 0.72
CA VAL A 226 -11.84 15.33 1.31
C VAL A 226 -12.09 16.51 2.24
N LEU A 227 -11.17 16.81 3.14
CA LEU A 227 -11.28 17.94 4.06
C LEU A 227 -11.36 19.29 3.31
N ILE A 228 -10.56 19.46 2.26
CA ILE A 228 -10.60 20.66 1.41
C ILE A 228 -11.92 20.75 0.68
N PHE A 229 -12.45 19.62 0.18
CA PHE A 229 -13.76 19.58 -0.48
C PHE A 229 -14.89 19.98 0.48
N ILE A 230 -14.93 19.42 1.70
CA ILE A 230 -15.90 19.80 2.73
C ILE A 230 -15.80 21.29 3.04
N ALA A 231 -14.58 21.81 3.24
CA ALA A 231 -14.35 23.22 3.52
C ALA A 231 -14.79 24.13 2.35
N THR A 232 -14.62 23.69 1.12
CA THR A 232 -15.04 24.44 -0.08
C THR A 232 -16.55 24.39 -0.27
N ALA A 233 -17.18 23.23 -0.14
CA ALA A 233 -18.61 23.04 -0.22
C ALA A 233 -19.38 23.85 0.85
N THR A 234 -18.88 23.88 2.08
CA THR A 234 -19.48 24.69 3.16
C THR A 234 -19.38 26.20 2.88
N ARG A 235 -18.30 26.66 2.25
CA ARG A 235 -18.14 28.07 1.88
C ARG A 235 -19.01 28.50 0.69
N LEU A 236 -19.31 27.61 -0.24
CA LEU A 236 -20.18 27.90 -1.38
C LEU A 236 -21.54 28.45 -0.93
N SER A 237 -22.04 27.92 0.16
CA SER A 237 -23.30 28.37 0.76
C SER A 237 -23.17 29.60 1.66
N ALA A 238 -21.94 29.96 2.08
CA ALA A 238 -21.71 31.03 3.04
C ALA A 238 -21.87 32.43 2.40
N ALA A 239 -21.38 32.66 1.19
CA ALA A 239 -21.39 33.99 0.56
C ALA A 239 -22.79 34.57 0.38
N ARG A 240 -23.74 33.78 -0.18
CA ARG A 240 -25.13 34.19 -0.34
C ARG A 240 -25.89 34.27 0.99
N ARG A 241 -25.48 33.50 2.00
CA ARG A 241 -25.99 33.60 3.35
C ARG A 241 -25.57 34.91 4.02
N GLU A 242 -24.33 35.36 3.76
CA GLU A 242 -23.82 36.63 4.29
C GLU A 242 -24.69 37.81 3.84
N GLU A 243 -25.08 37.89 2.55
CA GLU A 243 -25.96 38.93 2.03
C GLU A 243 -27.36 38.89 2.71
N ARG A 244 -27.98 37.71 2.78
CA ARG A 244 -29.30 37.53 3.43
C ARG A 244 -29.23 37.86 4.93
N PHE A 245 -28.18 37.45 5.62
CA PHE A 245 -28.00 37.75 7.03
C PHE A 245 -27.64 39.21 7.27
N ALA A 246 -26.94 39.87 6.37
CA ALA A 246 -26.71 41.30 6.40
C ALA A 246 -28.06 42.07 6.27
N ALA A 247 -28.90 41.67 5.29
CA ALA A 247 -30.23 42.27 5.13
C ALA A 247 -31.11 42.07 6.36
N MET A 248 -31.12 40.87 6.96
CA MET A 248 -31.85 40.61 8.23
C MET A 248 -31.35 41.48 9.39
N ARG A 249 -30.05 41.74 9.44
CA ARG A 249 -29.48 42.64 10.46
C ARG A 249 -29.87 44.10 10.26
N LEU A 250 -29.91 44.54 9.01
CA LEU A 250 -30.42 45.88 8.64
C LEU A 250 -31.92 46.03 8.98
N ALA A 251 -32.69 44.91 8.87
CA ALA A 251 -34.08 44.84 9.32
C ALA A 251 -34.27 44.68 10.84
N GLY A 252 -33.19 44.77 11.66
CA GLY A 252 -33.25 44.77 13.13
C GLY A 252 -33.00 43.45 13.83
N ALA A 253 -32.60 42.38 13.12
CA ALA A 253 -32.26 41.09 13.76
C ALA A 253 -30.96 41.20 14.60
N THR A 254 -30.97 40.63 15.79
CA THR A 254 -29.81 40.63 16.69
C THR A 254 -28.70 39.66 16.21
N ARG A 255 -27.45 39.92 16.62
CA ARG A 255 -26.30 39.04 16.31
C ARG A 255 -26.55 37.59 16.74
N LYS A 256 -27.16 37.37 17.91
CA LYS A 256 -27.49 36.04 18.43
C LYS A 256 -28.54 35.33 17.58
N GLN A 257 -29.57 36.05 17.09
CA GLN A 257 -30.62 35.50 16.25
C GLN A 257 -30.08 35.04 14.90
N VAL A 258 -29.23 35.84 14.23
CA VAL A 258 -28.59 35.51 12.95
C VAL A 258 -27.64 34.34 13.13
N SER A 259 -26.83 34.31 14.19
CA SER A 259 -25.92 33.20 14.47
C SER A 259 -26.67 31.89 14.74
N LEU A 260 -27.78 31.93 15.47
CA LEU A 260 -28.60 30.74 15.72
C LEU A 260 -29.27 30.21 14.45
N LEU A 261 -29.75 31.10 13.58
CA LEU A 261 -30.35 30.73 12.30
C LEU A 261 -29.31 30.06 11.39
N ALA A 262 -28.13 30.63 11.30
CA ALA A 262 -27.02 30.04 10.54
C ALA A 262 -26.57 28.67 11.10
N ALA A 263 -26.53 28.54 12.42
CA ALA A 263 -26.19 27.28 13.08
C ALA A 263 -27.23 26.19 12.76
N THR A 264 -28.56 26.53 12.86
CA THR A 264 -29.63 25.55 12.54
C THR A 264 -29.60 25.10 11.10
N GLU A 265 -29.43 26.02 10.13
CA GLU A 265 -29.31 25.67 8.70
C GLU A 265 -28.09 24.78 8.43
N SER A 266 -26.95 25.07 9.04
CA SER A 266 -25.72 24.28 8.90
C SER A 266 -25.81 22.92 9.57
N THR A 267 -26.50 22.82 10.71
CA THR A 267 -26.73 21.54 11.41
C THR A 267 -27.60 20.63 10.55
N VAL A 268 -28.72 21.15 9.98
CA VAL A 268 -29.60 20.36 9.12
C VAL A 268 -28.84 19.84 7.88
N ALA A 269 -28.10 20.71 7.21
CA ALA A 269 -27.30 20.30 6.06
C ALA A 269 -26.20 19.28 6.44
N GLY A 270 -25.53 19.49 7.59
CA GLY A 270 -24.50 18.59 8.11
C GLY A 270 -25.05 17.23 8.51
N THR A 271 -26.21 17.18 9.17
CA THR A 271 -26.85 15.89 9.57
C THR A 271 -27.38 15.12 8.36
N LEU A 272 -27.97 15.79 7.38
CA LEU A 272 -28.40 15.14 6.11
C LEU A 272 -27.21 14.62 5.31
N GLY A 273 -26.14 15.42 5.21
CA GLY A 273 -24.90 15.01 4.60
C GLY A 273 -24.24 13.84 5.31
N MET A 274 -24.20 13.88 6.63
CA MET A 274 -23.71 12.77 7.45
C MET A 274 -24.52 11.48 7.20
N ALA A 275 -25.84 11.55 7.23
CA ALA A 275 -26.70 10.39 6.98
C ALA A 275 -26.49 9.83 5.56
N ALA A 276 -26.38 10.71 4.55
CA ALA A 276 -26.01 10.30 3.19
C ALA A 276 -24.62 9.65 3.13
N GLY A 277 -23.64 10.17 3.89
CA GLY A 277 -22.28 9.64 3.99
C GLY A 277 -22.24 8.23 4.56
N PHE A 278 -23.00 7.97 5.63
CA PHE A 278 -23.17 6.60 6.16
C PHE A 278 -23.82 5.69 5.12
N GLY A 279 -24.84 6.15 4.38
CA GLY A 279 -25.46 5.40 3.30
C GLY A 279 -24.47 5.04 2.19
N ILE A 280 -23.62 5.99 1.77
CA ILE A 280 -22.54 5.78 0.79
C ILE A 280 -21.54 4.77 1.31
N PHE A 281 -21.09 4.90 2.56
CA PHE A 281 -20.15 3.95 3.18
C PHE A 281 -20.70 2.52 3.18
N PHE A 282 -21.93 2.31 3.64
CA PHE A 282 -22.53 0.98 3.66
C PHE A 282 -22.74 0.40 2.25
N GLY A 283 -23.06 1.25 1.27
CA GLY A 283 -23.17 0.82 -0.13
C GLY A 283 -21.83 0.46 -0.78
N LEU A 284 -20.76 1.15 -0.42
CA LEU A 284 -19.41 0.92 -0.95
C LEU A 284 -18.63 -0.17 -0.19
N ARG A 285 -19.07 -0.57 0.98
CA ARG A 285 -18.35 -1.49 1.87
C ARG A 285 -17.96 -2.80 1.18
N THR A 286 -18.88 -3.45 0.48
CA THR A 286 -18.63 -4.72 -0.20
C THR A 286 -17.69 -4.58 -1.39
N PRO A 287 -17.90 -3.66 -2.36
CA PRO A 287 -16.95 -3.50 -3.45
C PRO A 287 -15.57 -3.05 -2.99
N VAL A 288 -15.47 -2.21 -1.95
CA VAL A 288 -14.19 -1.76 -1.41
C VAL A 288 -13.44 -2.91 -0.72
N ALA A 289 -14.12 -3.81 -0.02
CA ALA A 289 -13.50 -4.99 0.58
C ALA A 289 -12.85 -5.91 -0.45
N GLY A 290 -13.41 -6.00 -1.66
CA GLY A 290 -12.86 -6.79 -2.76
C GLY A 290 -11.61 -6.19 -3.41
N ILE A 291 -11.21 -4.95 -3.06
CA ILE A 291 -9.98 -4.35 -3.58
C ILE A 291 -8.80 -4.86 -2.75
N PRO A 292 -7.79 -5.49 -3.38
CA PRO A 292 -6.65 -6.06 -2.65
C PRO A 292 -5.64 -4.96 -2.25
N PHE A 293 -5.94 -4.20 -1.19
CA PHE A 293 -5.09 -3.10 -0.72
C PHE A 293 -3.70 -3.54 -0.25
N ILE A 294 -3.55 -4.80 0.18
CA ILE A 294 -2.29 -5.38 0.68
C ILE A 294 -1.99 -6.69 -0.07
N GLY A 295 -2.34 -6.74 -1.35
CA GLY A 295 -2.19 -7.94 -2.19
C GLY A 295 -3.26 -9.00 -1.98
N GLN A 296 -4.12 -8.83 -0.99
CA GLN A 296 -5.23 -9.74 -0.67
C GLN A 296 -6.50 -8.95 -0.35
N PRO A 297 -7.69 -9.45 -0.70
CA PRO A 297 -8.95 -8.82 -0.36
C PRO A 297 -9.22 -8.95 1.14
N PHE A 298 -10.01 -8.02 1.67
CA PHE A 298 -10.50 -8.07 3.04
C PHE A 298 -11.84 -8.81 3.11
N PHE A 299 -12.15 -9.38 4.26
CA PHE A 299 -13.53 -9.78 4.52
C PHE A 299 -14.42 -8.53 4.60
N PRO A 300 -15.61 -8.53 3.96
CA PRO A 300 -16.54 -7.39 4.06
C PRO A 300 -16.87 -7.00 5.50
N GLY A 301 -16.82 -7.98 6.42
CA GLY A 301 -17.01 -7.79 7.84
C GLY A 301 -15.91 -7.00 8.56
N GLU A 302 -14.73 -6.82 7.96
CA GLU A 302 -13.59 -6.11 8.58
C GLU A 302 -13.64 -4.61 8.38
N LEU A 303 -14.27 -4.14 7.31
CA LEU A 303 -14.57 -2.72 7.13
C LEU A 303 -15.64 -2.29 8.15
N ARG A 304 -15.28 -2.33 9.44
CA ARG A 304 -16.15 -1.94 10.55
C ARG A 304 -15.70 -0.59 11.09
N LEU A 305 -16.69 0.17 11.49
CA LEU A 305 -16.47 1.40 12.25
C LEU A 305 -16.62 1.07 13.73
N SER A 306 -15.66 1.49 14.52
CA SER A 306 -15.78 1.40 15.98
C SER A 306 -16.82 2.39 16.49
N LEU A 307 -17.39 2.12 17.65
CA LEU A 307 -18.34 3.06 18.28
C LEU A 307 -17.74 4.46 18.46
N PRO A 308 -16.48 4.62 18.91
CA PRO A 308 -15.82 5.93 18.94
C PRO A 308 -15.75 6.62 17.58
N ASP A 309 -15.45 5.89 16.48
CA ASP A 309 -15.38 6.46 15.13
C ASP A 309 -16.75 6.96 14.66
N ILE A 310 -17.80 6.16 14.90
CA ILE A 310 -19.18 6.54 14.59
C ILE A 310 -19.55 7.81 15.36
N LEU A 311 -19.28 7.86 16.65
CA LEU A 311 -19.56 9.02 17.49
C LEU A 311 -18.72 10.24 17.10
N ALA A 312 -17.44 10.05 16.79
CA ALA A 312 -16.57 11.14 16.35
C ALA A 312 -17.08 11.79 15.06
N VAL A 313 -17.55 11.01 14.11
CA VAL A 313 -18.11 11.52 12.85
C VAL A 313 -19.53 12.07 13.06
N ALA A 314 -20.40 11.37 13.82
CA ALA A 314 -21.76 11.76 14.06
C ALA A 314 -21.87 13.10 14.83
N VAL A 315 -20.93 13.36 15.73
CA VAL A 315 -20.87 14.62 16.51
C VAL A 315 -19.93 15.61 15.81
N GLY A 316 -18.77 15.15 15.34
CA GLY A 316 -17.72 16.00 14.77
C GLY A 316 -18.17 16.75 13.51
N VAL A 317 -18.88 16.09 12.59
CA VAL A 317 -19.34 16.72 11.33
C VAL A 317 -20.37 17.84 11.59
N PRO A 318 -21.46 17.66 12.35
CA PRO A 318 -22.36 18.75 12.69
C PRO A 318 -21.69 19.87 13.48
N VAL A 319 -20.82 19.55 14.43
CA VAL A 319 -20.08 20.54 15.21
C VAL A 319 -19.14 21.35 14.30
N ALA A 320 -18.40 20.69 13.43
CA ALA A 320 -17.52 21.36 12.46
C ALA A 320 -18.34 22.27 11.52
N ALA A 321 -19.52 21.83 11.06
CA ALA A 321 -20.40 22.64 10.23
C ALA A 321 -20.89 23.91 10.96
N VAL A 322 -21.26 23.77 12.24
CA VAL A 322 -21.66 24.92 13.09
C VAL A 322 -20.49 25.87 13.32
N LEU A 323 -19.30 25.34 13.64
CA LEU A 323 -18.09 26.15 13.85
C LEU A 323 -17.71 26.90 12.57
N ALA A 324 -17.74 26.23 11.41
CA ALA A 324 -17.45 26.84 10.12
C ALA A 324 -18.46 27.97 9.83
N ALA A 325 -19.76 27.76 10.09
CA ALA A 325 -20.78 28.78 9.93
C ALA A 325 -20.55 29.99 10.85
N ARG A 326 -20.19 29.77 12.10
CA ARG A 326 -19.89 30.85 13.07
C ARG A 326 -18.63 31.63 12.69
N LEU A 327 -17.60 30.96 12.22
CA LEU A 327 -16.37 31.59 11.75
C LEU A 327 -16.61 32.44 10.49
N ALA A 328 -17.44 31.97 9.56
CA ALA A 328 -17.82 32.71 8.37
C ALA A 328 -18.57 34.01 8.72
N LEU A 329 -19.46 33.95 9.72
CA LEU A 329 -20.24 35.11 10.15
C LEU A 329 -19.48 36.16 10.97
N ARG A 330 -18.22 35.89 11.41
CA ARG A 330 -17.43 36.89 12.18
C ARG A 330 -17.31 38.21 11.45
N ARG A 331 -17.16 38.21 10.12
CA ARG A 331 -17.06 39.44 9.30
C ARG A 331 -18.35 40.26 9.30
N VAL A 332 -19.52 39.59 9.20
CA VAL A 332 -20.83 40.22 9.27
C VAL A 332 -21.11 40.80 10.66
N HIS A 333 -20.55 40.18 11.70
CA HIS A 333 -20.69 40.64 13.09
C HIS A 333 -19.88 41.93 13.36
N ILE A 334 -18.74 42.14 12.71
CA ILE A 334 -17.85 43.28 12.91
C ILE A 334 -18.42 44.55 12.24
N SER A 335 -18.87 44.46 10.99
CA SER A 335 -19.44 45.60 10.27
C SER A 335 -20.49 45.14 9.25
N PRO A 336 -21.77 45.42 9.45
CA PRO A 336 -22.82 45.08 8.48
C PRO A 336 -22.69 45.88 7.17
N LEU A 337 -22.18 47.11 7.25
CA LEU A 337 -21.89 47.98 6.08
C LEU A 337 -20.56 47.63 5.39
N GLY A 338 -19.67 46.93 6.06
CA GLY A 338 -18.36 46.54 5.52
C GLY A 338 -18.43 45.43 4.46
N VAL A 339 -19.58 44.74 4.33
CA VAL A 339 -19.79 43.71 3.31
C VAL A 339 -19.84 44.33 1.90
N THR A 340 -20.22 45.58 1.76
CA THR A 340 -20.31 46.31 0.48
C THR A 340 -18.99 46.95 0.06
N ARG A 341 -18.06 47.18 0.99
CA ARG A 341 -16.72 47.71 0.69
C ARG A 341 -15.76 46.55 0.38
N ARG A 342 -15.56 46.23 -0.88
CA ARG A 342 -14.49 45.33 -1.34
C ARG A 342 -13.15 46.06 -1.19
N ALA A 343 -12.50 45.92 -0.04
CA ALA A 343 -11.10 46.23 0.08
C ALA A 343 -10.32 45.18 -0.72
N THR A 344 -9.54 45.60 -1.70
CA THR A 344 -8.61 44.73 -2.46
C THR A 344 -7.68 44.03 -1.46
N PRO A 345 -7.69 42.68 -1.42
CA PRO A 345 -6.86 41.96 -0.46
C PRO A 345 -5.38 42.23 -0.78
N ARG A 346 -4.57 42.46 0.25
CA ARG A 346 -3.13 42.68 0.09
C ARG A 346 -2.51 41.50 -0.68
N PRO A 347 -1.64 41.76 -1.69
CA PRO A 347 -1.03 40.71 -2.48
C PRO A 347 -0.19 39.76 -1.61
N PRO A 348 -0.18 38.45 -1.90
CA PRO A 348 0.64 37.50 -1.16
C PRO A 348 2.12 37.82 -1.35
N ARG A 349 2.89 37.82 -0.25
CA ARG A 349 4.33 38.09 -0.26
C ARG A 349 5.13 36.82 -0.56
N ALA A 350 6.32 36.95 -1.13
CA ALA A 350 7.20 35.85 -1.53
C ALA A 350 7.65 34.95 -0.36
N TRP A 351 7.72 35.48 0.89
CA TRP A 351 8.10 34.68 2.06
C TRP A 351 7.21 33.43 2.30
N ARG A 352 6.03 33.37 1.69
CA ARG A 352 5.14 32.21 1.73
C ARG A 352 5.72 30.96 1.08
N VAL A 353 6.75 31.10 0.27
CA VAL A 353 7.48 29.96 -0.32
C VAL A 353 8.47 29.35 0.69
N VAL A 354 8.87 30.12 1.72
CA VAL A 354 9.87 29.69 2.70
C VAL A 354 9.51 28.33 3.37
N PRO A 355 8.27 28.07 3.82
CA PRO A 355 7.96 26.75 4.41
C PRO A 355 8.14 25.60 3.40
N LEU A 356 7.83 25.81 2.13
CA LEU A 356 8.04 24.79 1.08
C LEU A 356 9.52 24.49 0.90
N LEU A 357 10.33 25.55 0.82
CA LEU A 357 11.79 25.40 0.70
C LEU A 357 12.41 24.81 1.98
N ALA A 358 11.87 25.16 3.16
CA ALA A 358 12.32 24.60 4.42
C ALA A 358 12.08 23.08 4.49
N GLY A 359 10.91 22.59 4.06
CA GLY A 359 10.64 21.15 4.02
C GLY A 359 11.52 20.40 3.02
N LEU A 360 11.78 20.99 1.85
CA LEU A 360 12.74 20.43 0.88
C LEU A 360 14.18 20.46 1.43
N ALA A 361 14.56 21.52 2.12
CA ALA A 361 15.88 21.64 2.74
C ALA A 361 16.07 20.65 3.89
N GLU A 362 15.02 20.42 4.72
CA GLU A 362 15.04 19.40 5.77
C GLU A 362 15.22 17.98 5.16
N LEU A 363 14.49 17.69 4.10
CA LEU A 363 14.64 16.41 3.40
C LEU A 363 16.04 16.29 2.79
N GLY A 364 16.55 17.34 2.17
CA GLY A 364 17.93 17.43 1.66
C GLY A 364 19.00 17.32 2.77
N PHE A 365 18.72 17.81 3.96
CA PHE A 365 19.61 17.65 5.11
C PHE A 365 19.80 16.17 5.45
N TRP A 366 18.70 15.39 5.48
CA TRP A 366 18.76 13.94 5.73
C TRP A 366 19.53 13.21 4.63
N THR A 367 19.43 13.62 3.36
CA THR A 367 20.20 13.00 2.26
C THR A 367 21.71 13.26 2.34
N ILE A 368 22.14 14.31 3.03
CA ILE A 368 23.57 14.66 3.14
C ILE A 368 24.17 14.08 4.43
N HIS A 369 23.42 14.09 5.54
CA HIS A 369 23.93 13.72 6.88
C HIS A 369 23.51 12.33 7.32
N GLY A 370 22.70 11.64 6.53
CA GLY A 370 22.12 10.33 6.86
C GLY A 370 20.92 10.42 7.80
N HIS A 371 20.10 9.40 7.80
CA HIS A 371 18.90 9.31 8.62
C HIS A 371 19.20 8.73 10.03
N PRO A 372 18.33 8.95 11.03
CA PRO A 372 18.44 8.33 12.34
C PRO A 372 18.54 6.80 12.26
N ALA A 373 19.37 6.19 13.08
CA ALA A 373 19.56 4.73 13.08
C ALA A 373 18.32 3.95 13.53
N SER A 374 17.41 4.59 14.28
CA SER A 374 16.16 3.97 14.74
C SER A 374 15.04 4.15 13.71
N ILE A 375 14.26 3.09 13.46
CA ILE A 375 13.15 3.14 12.53
C ILE A 375 12.08 4.18 12.91
N PRO A 376 11.65 4.33 14.20
CA PRO A 376 10.76 5.41 14.59
C PRO A 376 11.33 6.79 14.29
N GLY A 377 12.65 6.98 14.45
CA GLY A 377 13.34 8.22 14.11
C GLY A 377 13.32 8.51 12.62
N GLN A 378 13.50 7.50 11.77
CA GLN A 378 13.39 7.63 10.31
C GLN A 378 11.98 8.04 9.89
N VAL A 379 10.96 7.33 10.40
CA VAL A 379 9.54 7.64 10.15
C VAL A 379 9.24 9.07 10.54
N GLN A 380 9.69 9.52 11.72
CA GLN A 380 9.47 10.88 12.19
C GLN A 380 10.18 11.90 11.30
N ALA A 381 11.43 11.69 10.92
CA ALA A 381 12.22 12.58 10.08
C ALA A 381 11.61 12.78 8.69
N PHE A 382 11.22 11.70 8.02
CA PHE A 382 10.58 11.79 6.70
C PHE A 382 9.14 12.32 6.78
N ALA A 383 8.35 11.90 7.77
CA ALA A 383 6.99 12.39 7.95
C ALA A 383 6.95 13.88 8.26
N SER A 384 7.86 14.41 9.09
CA SER A 384 7.95 15.86 9.35
C SER A 384 8.28 16.64 8.09
N SER A 385 9.28 16.19 7.32
CA SER A 385 9.68 16.82 6.07
C SER A 385 8.52 16.87 5.06
N PHE A 386 7.82 15.75 4.84
CA PHE A 386 6.64 15.70 3.97
C PHE A 386 5.50 16.59 4.47
N ALA A 387 5.23 16.60 5.78
CA ALA A 387 4.21 17.45 6.37
C ALA A 387 4.52 18.94 6.15
N ILE A 388 5.78 19.37 6.34
CA ILE A 388 6.22 20.74 6.11
C ILE A 388 6.11 21.09 4.62
N ILE A 389 6.47 20.20 3.69
CA ILE A 389 6.30 20.41 2.24
C ILE A 389 4.82 20.59 1.89
N ILE A 390 3.92 19.75 2.41
CA ILE A 390 2.47 19.83 2.19
C ILE A 390 1.90 21.15 2.68
N VAL A 391 2.22 21.53 3.91
CA VAL A 391 1.81 22.83 4.49
C VAL A 391 2.42 23.99 3.72
N GLY A 392 3.70 23.86 3.32
CA GLY A 392 4.42 24.83 2.52
C GLY A 392 3.78 25.04 1.14
N LEU A 393 3.40 23.97 0.46
CA LEU A 393 2.73 24.02 -0.84
C LEU A 393 1.36 24.73 -0.73
N PHE A 394 0.61 24.48 0.34
CA PHE A 394 -0.67 25.14 0.61
C PHE A 394 -0.48 26.64 0.90
N ILE A 395 0.54 27.03 1.66
CA ILE A 395 0.84 28.43 1.99
C ILE A 395 1.41 29.18 0.79
N ALA A 396 2.27 28.52 -0.02
CA ALA A 396 2.90 29.11 -1.20
C ALA A 396 1.92 29.25 -2.38
N GLY A 397 0.90 28.39 -2.48
CA GLY A 397 0.01 28.29 -3.63
C GLY A 397 -0.59 29.63 -4.11
N PRO A 398 -1.11 30.50 -3.23
CA PRO A 398 -1.59 31.82 -3.64
C PRO A 398 -0.50 32.71 -4.26
N TRP A 399 0.74 32.62 -3.78
CA TRP A 399 1.85 33.38 -4.34
C TRP A 399 2.25 32.81 -5.71
N LEU A 400 2.32 31.49 -5.84
CA LEU A 400 2.58 30.81 -7.12
C LEU A 400 1.53 31.17 -8.18
N THR A 401 0.25 31.15 -7.80
CA THR A 401 -0.86 31.60 -8.66
C THR A 401 -0.66 33.04 -9.12
N MET A 402 -0.32 33.96 -8.22
CA MET A 402 -0.05 35.35 -8.54
C MET A 402 1.18 35.51 -9.46
N ALA A 403 2.25 34.75 -9.22
CA ALA A 403 3.45 34.76 -10.02
C ALA A 403 3.17 34.28 -11.46
N ALA A 404 2.42 33.19 -11.60
CA ALA A 404 1.96 32.68 -12.91
C ALA A 404 1.08 33.70 -13.64
N ALA A 405 0.13 34.32 -12.94
CA ALA A 405 -0.72 35.37 -13.49
C ALA A 405 0.07 36.58 -13.99
N ARG A 406 1.05 37.03 -13.22
CA ARG A 406 1.96 38.13 -13.63
C ARG A 406 2.84 37.74 -14.82
N GLY A 407 3.36 36.51 -14.86
CA GLY A 407 4.07 35.97 -16.01
C GLY A 407 3.21 36.00 -17.27
N MET A 408 1.99 35.47 -17.18
CA MET A 408 1.02 35.49 -18.29
C MET A 408 0.71 36.92 -18.77
N ALA A 409 0.57 37.88 -17.85
CA ALA A 409 0.31 39.29 -18.20
C ALA A 409 1.44 39.93 -18.95
N ARG A 410 2.72 39.53 -18.73
CA ARG A 410 3.89 40.07 -19.40
C ARG A 410 4.03 39.57 -20.85
N TRP A 411 3.53 38.38 -21.14
CA TRP A 411 3.78 37.68 -22.40
C TRP A 411 2.57 37.66 -23.33
N THR A 412 1.47 38.34 -22.97
CA THR A 412 0.26 38.31 -23.77
C THR A 412 -0.20 39.73 -24.18
N SER A 413 -0.64 39.87 -25.43
CA SER A 413 -1.32 41.04 -25.96
C SER A 413 -2.81 40.84 -26.14
N ARG A 414 -3.34 39.59 -25.95
CA ARG A 414 -4.74 39.25 -26.14
C ARG A 414 -5.60 39.81 -24.99
N PRO A 415 -6.72 40.56 -25.29
CA PRO A 415 -7.49 41.24 -24.25
C PRO A 415 -8.13 40.26 -23.23
N GLY A 416 -8.63 39.10 -23.65
CA GLY A 416 -9.20 38.11 -22.73
C GLY A 416 -8.16 37.54 -21.76
N THR A 417 -6.96 37.26 -22.25
CA THR A 417 -5.85 36.74 -21.43
C THR A 417 -5.33 37.80 -20.44
N LEU A 418 -5.26 39.05 -20.87
CA LEU A 418 -4.83 40.15 -20.00
C LEU A 418 -5.83 40.43 -18.87
N ILE A 419 -7.17 40.38 -19.19
CA ILE A 419 -8.23 40.51 -18.18
C ILE A 419 -8.15 39.36 -17.17
N ALA A 420 -7.98 38.12 -17.63
CA ALA A 420 -7.82 36.95 -16.76
C ALA A 420 -6.58 37.08 -15.86
N ALA A 421 -5.45 37.48 -16.43
CA ALA A 421 -4.19 37.63 -15.70
C ALA A 421 -4.28 38.68 -14.58
N ARG A 422 -4.85 39.88 -14.87
CA ARG A 422 -5.05 40.92 -13.88
C ARG A 422 -5.99 40.49 -12.77
N ARG A 423 -7.11 39.85 -13.10
CA ARG A 423 -8.06 39.33 -12.10
C ARG A 423 -7.47 38.26 -11.21
N LEU A 424 -6.68 37.34 -11.78
CA LEU A 424 -5.95 36.34 -10.99
C LEU A 424 -4.90 36.97 -10.06
N ALA A 425 -4.26 38.05 -10.50
CA ALA A 425 -3.30 38.81 -9.68
C ALA A 425 -4.01 39.57 -8.54
N ASP A 426 -5.27 40.02 -8.75
CA ASP A 426 -6.06 40.73 -7.75
C ASP A 426 -6.64 39.81 -6.67
N ASP A 427 -7.09 38.57 -7.03
CA ASP A 427 -7.57 37.56 -6.07
C ASP A 427 -6.91 36.18 -6.25
N PRO A 428 -5.60 36.07 -6.01
CA PRO A 428 -4.91 34.78 -6.18
C PRO A 428 -5.29 33.75 -5.11
N ARG A 429 -5.82 34.20 -3.95
CA ARG A 429 -6.27 33.30 -2.87
C ARG A 429 -7.56 32.58 -3.21
N GLY A 430 -8.49 33.28 -3.87
CA GLY A 430 -9.73 32.70 -4.34
C GLY A 430 -9.49 31.65 -5.41
N ALA A 431 -8.65 32.00 -6.39
CA ALA A 431 -8.31 31.11 -7.50
C ALA A 431 -7.54 29.85 -7.03
N PHE A 432 -6.54 30.00 -6.16
CA PHE A 432 -5.78 28.86 -5.63
C PHE A 432 -6.64 27.89 -4.83
N ARG A 433 -7.58 28.40 -4.01
CA ARG A 433 -8.45 27.54 -3.20
C ARG A 433 -9.27 26.56 -4.03
N ALA A 434 -9.69 26.96 -5.24
CA ALA A 434 -10.42 26.07 -6.12
C ALA A 434 -9.59 24.85 -6.59
N VAL A 435 -8.27 25.01 -6.70
CA VAL A 435 -7.37 23.97 -7.21
C VAL A 435 -6.53 23.30 -6.11
N SER A 436 -6.57 23.80 -4.87
CA SER A 436 -5.68 23.36 -3.78
C SER A 436 -5.80 21.86 -3.46
N GLY A 437 -7.00 21.29 -3.53
CA GLY A 437 -7.23 19.85 -3.31
C GLY A 437 -6.52 18.99 -4.35
N LEU A 438 -6.62 19.38 -5.61
CA LEU A 438 -5.95 18.67 -6.71
C LEU A 438 -4.42 18.77 -6.61
N VAL A 439 -3.92 19.94 -6.24
CA VAL A 439 -2.47 20.18 -6.09
C VAL A 439 -1.87 19.28 -5.01
N LEU A 440 -2.53 19.16 -3.86
CA LEU A 440 -2.10 18.27 -2.79
C LEU A 440 -2.20 16.80 -3.20
N ALA A 441 -3.30 16.42 -3.85
CA ALA A 441 -3.46 15.07 -4.36
C ALA A 441 -2.35 14.71 -5.35
N LEU A 442 -2.01 15.59 -6.29
CA LEU A 442 -0.94 15.37 -7.25
C LEU A 442 0.44 15.23 -6.57
N PHE A 443 0.76 16.10 -5.61
CA PHE A 443 2.02 16.00 -4.86
C PHE A 443 2.14 14.65 -4.15
N ILE A 444 1.14 14.29 -3.32
CA ILE A 444 1.19 13.06 -2.50
C ILE A 444 1.19 11.83 -3.40
N THR A 445 0.37 11.83 -4.46
CA THR A 445 0.34 10.74 -5.44
C THR A 445 1.68 10.57 -6.15
N THR A 446 2.32 11.67 -6.55
CA THR A 446 3.64 11.63 -7.19
C THR A 446 4.67 11.03 -6.25
N VAL A 447 4.74 11.48 -4.99
CA VAL A 447 5.66 10.93 -3.99
C VAL A 447 5.38 9.44 -3.78
N ALA A 448 4.13 9.06 -3.56
CA ALA A 448 3.76 7.67 -3.30
C ALA A 448 4.10 6.74 -4.48
N VAL A 449 3.72 7.12 -5.71
CA VAL A 449 3.97 6.30 -6.89
C VAL A 449 5.47 6.16 -7.17
N VAL A 450 6.24 7.25 -7.06
CA VAL A 450 7.69 7.21 -7.29
C VAL A 450 8.37 6.36 -6.22
N ALA A 451 8.01 6.52 -4.94
CA ALA A 451 8.57 5.72 -3.85
C ALA A 451 8.27 4.23 -4.05
N ILE A 452 7.02 3.88 -4.40
CA ILE A 452 6.61 2.50 -4.67
C ILE A 452 7.34 1.96 -5.91
N THR A 453 7.42 2.72 -7.01
CA THR A 453 8.09 2.27 -8.23
C THR A 453 9.58 2.05 -8.00
N THR A 454 10.23 2.91 -7.22
CA THR A 454 11.64 2.77 -6.87
C THR A 454 11.86 1.57 -5.95
N GLN A 455 10.99 1.36 -4.96
CA GLN A 455 11.05 0.18 -4.09
C GLN A 455 10.86 -1.10 -4.91
N ASN A 456 9.87 -1.13 -5.79
CA ASN A 456 9.65 -2.27 -6.68
C ASN A 456 10.84 -2.52 -7.61
N ALA A 457 11.49 -1.48 -8.11
CA ALA A 457 12.67 -1.64 -8.95
C ALA A 457 13.88 -2.16 -8.16
N LYS A 458 13.99 -1.78 -6.89
CA LYS A 458 14.97 -2.33 -5.95
C LYS A 458 14.67 -3.80 -5.63
N ASP A 459 13.39 -4.13 -5.42
CA ASP A 459 12.91 -5.48 -5.09
C ASP A 459 12.75 -6.34 -6.37
N LEU A 460 12.68 -5.74 -7.55
CA LEU A 460 12.74 -6.40 -8.88
C LEU A 460 14.15 -6.91 -9.23
N TYR A 461 14.91 -7.35 -8.22
CA TYR A 461 15.91 -8.36 -8.48
C TYR A 461 15.16 -9.58 -8.99
N ARG A 462 15.15 -9.76 -10.31
CA ARG A 462 14.77 -11.05 -10.86
C ARG A 462 15.78 -12.04 -10.31
N TRP A 463 15.32 -12.87 -9.43
CA TRP A 463 16.08 -14.02 -8.99
C TRP A 463 16.38 -14.84 -10.25
N GLY A 464 17.65 -15.02 -10.56
CA GLY A 464 18.10 -15.83 -11.67
C GLY A 464 17.69 -15.36 -13.08
N SER A 465 18.00 -16.17 -14.05
CA SER A 465 17.64 -16.00 -15.46
C SER A 465 16.27 -16.63 -15.77
N ALA A 466 15.71 -16.33 -16.94
CA ALA A 466 14.49 -16.98 -17.42
C ALA A 466 14.65 -18.52 -17.56
N ALA A 467 15.87 -19.00 -17.82
CA ALA A 467 16.17 -20.43 -17.90
C ALA A 467 16.11 -21.10 -16.52
N GLU A 468 16.55 -20.41 -15.48
CA GLU A 468 16.52 -20.88 -14.09
C GLU A 468 15.14 -20.84 -13.48
N ALA A 469 14.24 -19.99 -13.99
CA ALA A 469 12.90 -19.78 -13.44
C ALA A 469 12.08 -21.09 -13.30
N ASN A 470 12.40 -22.09 -14.11
CA ASN A 470 11.69 -23.38 -14.13
C ASN A 470 12.50 -24.52 -13.46
N VAL A 471 13.60 -24.20 -12.78
CA VAL A 471 14.38 -25.18 -12.02
C VAL A 471 13.85 -25.23 -10.59
N LEU A 472 13.31 -26.37 -10.21
CA LEU A 472 12.83 -26.64 -8.87
C LEU A 472 14.00 -27.08 -7.99
N THR A 473 14.29 -26.33 -6.94
CA THR A 473 15.36 -26.62 -5.98
C THR A 473 14.77 -27.12 -4.67
N SER A 474 15.32 -28.20 -4.17
CA SER A 474 14.94 -28.80 -2.88
C SER A 474 16.18 -29.02 -2.03
N GLN A 475 16.25 -28.40 -0.88
CA GLN A 475 17.32 -28.62 0.09
C GLN A 475 16.96 -29.82 0.98
N VAL A 476 17.85 -30.79 1.06
CA VAL A 476 17.65 -32.02 1.82
C VAL A 476 18.35 -31.97 3.18
N SER A 477 19.50 -31.31 3.25
CA SER A 477 20.20 -31.12 4.52
C SER A 477 19.87 -29.77 5.13
N SER A 478 19.37 -29.77 6.35
CA SER A 478 19.12 -28.55 7.15
C SER A 478 20.41 -27.91 7.66
N SER A 479 21.49 -27.93 6.87
CA SER A 479 22.68 -27.12 7.16
C SER A 479 22.37 -25.66 6.86
N ASN A 480 21.46 -25.07 7.62
CA ASN A 480 21.18 -23.64 7.57
C ASN A 480 22.40 -22.90 8.17
N ARG A 481 23.50 -22.92 7.43
CA ARG A 481 24.67 -22.08 7.68
C ARG A 481 24.40 -20.74 7.01
N VAL A 482 23.59 -19.91 7.65
CA VAL A 482 23.74 -18.47 7.45
C VAL A 482 25.12 -18.09 8.03
N ALA A 483 26.16 -18.45 7.31
CA ALA A 483 27.53 -18.07 7.62
C ALA A 483 27.69 -16.57 7.33
N GLY A 484 27.29 -15.72 8.26
CA GLY A 484 27.50 -14.28 8.10
C GLY A 484 26.77 -13.40 9.11
N SER A 485 25.74 -13.89 9.78
CA SER A 485 24.98 -13.04 10.70
C SER A 485 25.01 -13.48 12.18
N MET A 486 25.70 -14.57 12.53
CA MET A 486 25.77 -15.02 13.93
C MET A 486 27.21 -15.05 14.39
N GLY A 487 27.45 -14.41 15.55
CA GLY A 487 28.74 -14.30 16.18
C GLY A 487 29.41 -15.67 16.52
N PRO A 488 30.68 -15.67 16.95
CA PRO A 488 31.42 -16.87 17.25
C PRO A 488 30.76 -17.62 18.43
N GLY A 489 30.11 -18.74 18.17
CA GLY A 489 29.40 -19.55 19.16
C GLY A 489 28.23 -20.37 18.63
N ALA A 490 27.87 -20.23 17.35
CA ALA A 490 26.87 -21.09 16.75
C ALA A 490 27.43 -22.52 16.63
N SER A 491 26.96 -23.42 17.50
CA SER A 491 27.29 -24.84 17.46
C SER A 491 26.94 -25.43 16.09
N GLU A 492 27.90 -26.19 15.52
CA GLU A 492 27.67 -27.06 14.36
C GLU A 492 26.45 -27.94 14.62
N ARG A 493 25.31 -27.57 14.04
CA ARG A 493 24.14 -28.46 14.02
C ARG A 493 24.47 -29.62 13.10
N THR A 494 24.41 -30.81 13.62
CA THR A 494 24.58 -32.06 12.88
C THR A 494 23.60 -32.10 11.72
N ALA A 495 24.09 -32.52 10.56
CA ALA A 495 23.25 -32.75 9.37
C ALA A 495 22.07 -33.64 9.78
N GLY A 496 20.83 -33.16 9.46
CA GLY A 496 19.63 -33.93 9.63
C GLY A 496 19.68 -35.23 8.79
N PRO A 497 18.81 -36.20 9.05
CA PRO A 497 18.74 -37.41 8.28
C PRO A 497 18.54 -37.07 6.80
N GLY A 498 19.29 -37.74 5.92
CA GLY A 498 19.17 -37.61 4.48
C GLY A 498 17.78 -38.03 3.96
N PRO A 499 17.55 -37.96 2.64
CA PRO A 499 16.26 -38.27 2.04
C PRO A 499 15.81 -39.69 2.45
N ALA A 500 14.52 -39.87 2.70
CA ALA A 500 13.92 -41.16 3.05
C ALA A 500 14.12 -42.24 1.97
N ALA A 501 14.31 -41.82 0.72
CA ALA A 501 14.60 -42.70 -0.42
C ALA A 501 16.05 -42.56 -0.89
N PRO A 502 16.70 -43.64 -1.38
CA PRO A 502 18.02 -43.56 -1.99
C PRO A 502 17.98 -42.57 -3.17
N ALA A 503 18.97 -41.68 -3.23
CA ALA A 503 19.00 -40.60 -4.24
C ALA A 503 18.90 -41.12 -5.70
N GLY A 504 19.43 -42.31 -5.98
CA GLY A 504 19.31 -42.89 -7.31
C GLY A 504 17.88 -43.30 -7.69
N GLN A 505 17.10 -43.79 -6.73
CA GLN A 505 15.68 -44.10 -6.96
C GLN A 505 14.86 -42.84 -7.15
N LEU A 506 15.09 -41.81 -6.30
CA LEU A 506 14.42 -40.51 -6.41
C LEU A 506 14.72 -39.85 -7.78
N THR A 507 15.98 -39.84 -8.20
CA THR A 507 16.38 -39.31 -9.53
C THR A 507 15.65 -40.04 -10.65
N ALA A 508 15.62 -41.40 -10.61
CA ALA A 508 14.94 -42.21 -11.64
C ALA A 508 13.40 -41.97 -11.63
N GLN A 509 12.79 -41.74 -10.50
CA GLN A 509 11.36 -41.46 -10.40
C GLN A 509 11.05 -40.03 -10.92
N LEU A 510 11.84 -39.04 -10.54
CA LEU A 510 11.69 -37.66 -11.02
C LEU A 510 11.84 -37.57 -12.55
N SER A 511 12.83 -38.29 -13.13
CA SER A 511 13.06 -38.29 -14.59
C SER A 511 11.92 -38.94 -15.40
N ARG A 512 11.01 -39.68 -14.76
CA ARG A 512 9.82 -40.26 -15.40
C ARG A 512 8.62 -39.33 -15.43
N ILE A 513 8.67 -38.20 -14.69
CA ILE A 513 7.58 -37.22 -14.68
C ILE A 513 7.56 -36.51 -16.04
N PRO A 514 6.41 -36.53 -16.76
CA PRO A 514 6.27 -35.78 -18.01
C PRO A 514 6.53 -34.29 -17.76
N GLY A 515 7.43 -33.71 -18.58
CA GLY A 515 7.86 -32.30 -18.46
C GLY A 515 9.14 -32.09 -17.65
N VAL A 516 9.68 -33.11 -16.98
CA VAL A 516 11.01 -33.05 -16.36
C VAL A 516 12.08 -33.25 -17.43
N GLN A 517 13.00 -32.31 -17.53
CA GLN A 517 14.06 -32.27 -18.54
C GLN A 517 15.39 -32.81 -18.02
N GLY A 518 15.67 -32.63 -16.73
CA GLY A 518 16.90 -33.10 -16.10
C GLY A 518 16.84 -33.05 -14.58
N VAL A 519 17.69 -33.84 -13.92
CA VAL A 519 17.80 -33.87 -12.45
C VAL A 519 19.27 -33.80 -12.05
N LEU A 520 19.62 -32.84 -11.23
CA LEU A 520 20.95 -32.60 -10.68
C LEU A 520 20.96 -32.83 -9.17
N VAL A 521 21.77 -33.75 -8.68
CA VAL A 521 21.94 -34.02 -7.25
C VAL A 521 23.23 -33.40 -6.78
N VAL A 522 23.10 -32.48 -5.81
CA VAL A 522 24.25 -31.89 -5.12
C VAL A 522 24.61 -32.79 -3.94
N ARG A 523 25.86 -33.22 -3.89
CA ARG A 523 26.38 -34.11 -2.85
C ARG A 523 27.18 -33.33 -1.82
N ALA A 524 26.99 -33.67 -0.54
CA ALA A 524 27.66 -33.04 0.57
C ALA A 524 29.19 -33.26 0.51
N HIS A 525 29.94 -32.16 0.59
CA HIS A 525 31.41 -32.22 0.71
C HIS A 525 31.87 -31.25 1.81
N ARG A 526 32.37 -31.76 2.93
CA ARG A 526 32.82 -30.93 4.04
C ARG A 526 34.09 -30.15 3.70
N GLY A 527 34.09 -28.85 3.97
CA GLY A 527 35.26 -27.97 3.83
C GLY A 527 35.54 -27.50 2.38
N LEU A 528 34.71 -27.89 1.39
CA LEU A 528 34.81 -27.34 0.05
C LEU A 528 34.13 -25.96 0.02
N THR A 529 34.85 -24.98 -0.53
CA THR A 529 34.30 -23.63 -0.74
C THR A 529 34.59 -23.16 -2.14
N ILE A 530 33.65 -22.42 -2.71
CA ILE A 530 33.83 -21.76 -4.01
C ILE A 530 34.17 -20.30 -3.72
N ARG A 531 35.34 -19.85 -4.22
CA ARG A 531 35.70 -18.43 -4.30
C ARG A 531 35.22 -17.89 -5.65
N GLN A 532 34.03 -17.39 -5.70
CA GLN A 532 33.53 -16.70 -6.87
C GLN A 532 33.10 -15.32 -6.44
N SER A 533 33.61 -14.30 -7.09
CA SER A 533 33.15 -12.93 -6.89
C SER A 533 31.77 -12.81 -7.55
N PHE A 534 30.75 -13.17 -6.80
CA PHE A 534 29.39 -12.81 -7.17
C PHE A 534 29.24 -11.31 -6.90
N HIS A 535 29.26 -10.50 -7.92
CA HIS A 535 28.95 -9.09 -7.81
C HIS A 535 27.44 -8.98 -7.51
N ASN A 536 27.13 -8.94 -6.25
CA ASN A 536 25.79 -8.65 -5.77
C ASN A 536 25.49 -7.18 -6.05
N LEU A 537 24.89 -6.91 -7.20
CA LEU A 537 24.53 -5.58 -7.70
C LEU A 537 23.37 -4.95 -6.91
N GLY A 538 23.19 -5.24 -5.61
CA GLY A 538 22.11 -4.56 -4.92
C GLY A 538 21.77 -4.90 -3.49
N SER A 539 22.36 -5.88 -2.87
CA SER A 539 22.17 -6.02 -1.42
C SER A 539 23.40 -5.46 -0.68
N ASN A 540 23.18 -4.52 0.24
CA ASN A 540 24.19 -4.10 1.23
C ASN A 540 24.57 -5.22 2.22
N LEU A 541 24.08 -6.42 2.03
CA LEU A 541 24.54 -7.65 2.63
C LEU A 541 25.66 -8.19 1.72
N GLY A 542 26.81 -7.52 1.76
CA GLY A 542 28.03 -7.99 1.13
C GLY A 542 28.46 -9.31 1.75
N ILE A 543 27.99 -10.43 1.21
CA ILE A 543 28.61 -11.75 1.41
C ILE A 543 29.83 -11.79 0.47
N SER A 544 30.87 -11.09 0.87
CA SER A 544 32.19 -11.19 0.29
C SER A 544 32.96 -12.29 1.04
N GLY A 545 32.70 -13.53 0.71
CA GLY A 545 33.38 -14.66 1.33
C GLY A 545 33.26 -15.94 0.51
N PRO A 546 34.09 -16.96 0.81
CA PRO A 546 33.95 -18.27 0.18
C PRO A 546 32.58 -18.87 0.52
N VAL A 547 31.83 -19.28 -0.51
CA VAL A 547 30.53 -19.96 -0.36
C VAL A 547 30.74 -21.45 -0.16
N PRO A 548 30.07 -22.09 0.83
CA PRO A 548 30.13 -23.55 0.98
C PRO A 548 29.70 -24.26 -0.30
N ALA A 549 30.43 -25.29 -0.69
CA ALA A 549 30.18 -26.03 -1.89
C ALA A 549 30.00 -27.54 -1.63
N GLY A 550 29.05 -28.12 -2.32
CA GLY A 550 28.95 -29.53 -2.55
C GLY A 550 29.62 -29.93 -3.88
N VAL A 551 29.45 -31.17 -4.29
CA VAL A 551 29.96 -31.68 -5.54
C VAL A 551 28.84 -32.28 -6.40
N VAL A 552 28.93 -32.09 -7.73
CA VAL A 552 27.95 -32.56 -8.70
C VAL A 552 28.61 -33.37 -9.79
N SER A 553 27.87 -34.33 -10.37
CA SER A 553 28.29 -35.04 -11.58
C SER A 553 28.14 -34.13 -12.78
N CYS A 554 29.20 -34.02 -13.58
CA CYS A 554 29.16 -33.25 -14.85
C CYS A 554 28.16 -33.82 -15.86
N ALA A 555 27.93 -35.12 -15.85
CA ALA A 555 26.92 -35.76 -16.70
C ALA A 555 25.50 -35.30 -16.30
N GLN A 556 25.23 -35.19 -15.00
CA GLN A 556 23.93 -34.65 -14.52
C GLN A 556 23.80 -33.15 -14.76
N LEU A 557 24.89 -32.37 -14.56
CA LEU A 557 24.86 -30.94 -14.82
C LEU A 557 24.59 -30.63 -16.29
N ALA A 558 25.10 -31.44 -17.19
CA ALA A 558 24.83 -31.32 -18.64
C ALA A 558 23.33 -31.51 -18.99
N SER A 559 22.57 -32.26 -18.18
CA SER A 559 21.11 -32.39 -18.34
C SER A 559 20.32 -31.18 -17.81
N VAL A 560 20.97 -30.25 -17.06
CA VAL A 560 20.36 -29.04 -16.51
C VAL A 560 21.21 -27.83 -16.92
N PRO A 561 21.26 -27.45 -18.21
CA PRO A 561 22.12 -26.37 -18.69
C PRO A 561 21.79 -25.00 -18.10
N ALA A 562 20.59 -24.83 -17.57
CA ALA A 562 20.20 -23.65 -16.83
C ALA A 562 21.08 -23.35 -15.61
N LEU A 563 21.75 -24.36 -15.06
CA LEU A 563 22.59 -24.25 -13.86
C LEU A 563 24.08 -24.13 -14.15
N GLY A 564 24.46 -23.78 -15.39
CA GLY A 564 25.86 -23.62 -15.80
C GLY A 564 26.46 -24.89 -16.36
N ARG A 565 27.80 -24.94 -16.46
CA ARG A 565 28.52 -26.01 -17.10
C ARG A 565 29.79 -26.42 -16.35
N CYS A 566 30.24 -27.64 -16.60
CA CYS A 566 31.56 -28.12 -16.16
C CYS A 566 32.70 -27.65 -17.07
N PRO A 567 33.92 -27.59 -16.53
CA PRO A 567 35.11 -27.40 -17.39
C PRO A 567 35.32 -28.59 -18.30
N ALA A 568 35.99 -28.37 -19.42
CA ALA A 568 36.32 -29.43 -20.37
C ALA A 568 37.15 -30.54 -19.71
N GLY A 569 36.74 -31.81 -19.89
CA GLY A 569 37.41 -32.98 -19.32
C GLY A 569 37.13 -33.27 -17.83
N ALA A 570 36.39 -32.41 -17.13
CA ALA A 570 36.00 -32.66 -15.74
C ALA A 570 34.83 -33.66 -15.67
N THR A 571 34.90 -34.61 -14.73
CA THR A 571 33.79 -35.54 -14.42
C THR A 571 32.97 -35.10 -13.23
N VAL A 572 33.55 -34.28 -12.34
CA VAL A 572 32.93 -33.75 -11.12
C VAL A 572 33.29 -32.27 -11.00
N ALA A 573 32.32 -31.46 -10.62
CA ALA A 573 32.48 -30.02 -10.35
C ALA A 573 32.03 -29.67 -8.93
N ALA A 574 32.63 -28.60 -8.38
CA ALA A 574 32.14 -27.98 -7.16
C ALA A 574 30.93 -27.09 -7.50
N PHE A 575 29.90 -27.16 -6.67
CA PHE A 575 28.63 -26.47 -6.88
C PHE A 575 28.10 -25.94 -5.54
N PRO A 576 27.39 -24.82 -5.45
CA PRO A 576 26.85 -24.33 -4.18
C PRO A 576 26.07 -25.42 -3.43
N SER A 577 26.35 -25.60 -2.13
CA SER A 577 25.74 -26.68 -1.34
C SER A 577 24.27 -26.43 -1.00
N ASP A 578 23.86 -25.17 -0.91
CA ASP A 578 22.53 -24.71 -0.60
C ASP A 578 21.62 -24.56 -1.84
N GLY A 579 22.08 -25.08 -2.99
CA GLY A 579 21.36 -24.88 -4.23
C GLY A 579 21.32 -23.39 -4.59
N PHE A 580 20.22 -22.93 -5.18
CA PHE A 580 20.04 -21.54 -5.61
C PHE A 580 19.22 -20.69 -4.62
N ASP A 581 19.03 -21.14 -3.40
CA ASP A 581 18.25 -20.46 -2.36
C ASP A 581 19.05 -19.31 -1.69
N GLY A 582 19.76 -18.51 -2.48
CA GLY A 582 20.59 -17.50 -1.89
C GLY A 582 21.26 -16.52 -2.85
N PRO A 583 22.51 -16.16 -2.62
CA PRO A 583 23.12 -14.90 -3.08
C PRO A 583 23.41 -14.78 -4.59
N LEU A 584 22.92 -15.68 -5.42
CA LEU A 584 23.10 -15.63 -6.89
C LEU A 584 22.04 -14.80 -7.62
N SER A 585 21.23 -14.06 -6.88
CA SER A 585 20.22 -13.18 -7.46
C SER A 585 20.84 -12.19 -8.45
N GLY A 586 20.31 -12.15 -9.65
CA GLY A 586 20.73 -11.24 -10.71
C GLY A 586 21.93 -11.69 -11.56
N THR A 587 22.54 -12.87 -11.28
CA THR A 587 23.62 -13.41 -12.08
C THR A 587 23.05 -14.43 -13.09
N ASP A 588 23.40 -14.30 -14.36
CA ASP A 588 23.11 -15.35 -15.36
C ASP A 588 24.02 -16.56 -15.12
N VAL A 589 23.47 -17.56 -14.43
CA VAL A 589 24.21 -18.77 -14.04
C VAL A 589 24.46 -19.66 -15.23
N THR A 590 23.71 -19.55 -16.33
CA THR A 590 23.90 -20.35 -17.54
C THR A 590 25.29 -20.17 -18.16
N ALA A 591 25.90 -19.00 -17.97
CA ALA A 591 27.23 -18.66 -18.42
C ALA A 591 28.37 -19.16 -17.51
N ILE A 592 28.05 -19.61 -16.31
CA ILE A 592 29.05 -19.98 -15.31
C ILE A 592 29.70 -21.34 -15.69
N THR A 593 31.01 -21.39 -15.63
CA THR A 593 31.77 -22.64 -15.64
C THR A 593 32.24 -22.94 -14.22
N TRP A 594 31.66 -23.95 -13.62
CA TRP A 594 31.96 -24.34 -12.26
C TRP A 594 33.36 -24.96 -12.13
N PRO A 595 34.10 -24.71 -11.04
CA PRO A 595 35.44 -25.28 -10.89
C PRO A 595 35.39 -26.81 -10.78
N ALA A 596 36.37 -27.48 -11.37
CA ALA A 596 36.52 -28.92 -11.23
C ALA A 596 36.79 -29.29 -9.78
N ALA A 597 36.16 -30.36 -9.29
CA ALA A 597 36.39 -30.89 -7.96
C ALA A 597 37.27 -32.15 -8.02
N ASN A 598 38.26 -32.24 -7.10
CA ASN A 598 39.13 -33.40 -7.02
C ASN A 598 38.49 -34.55 -6.22
N VAL A 599 37.33 -35.03 -6.73
CA VAL A 599 36.59 -36.15 -6.16
C VAL A 599 36.34 -37.18 -7.24
N PRO A 600 36.75 -38.44 -7.06
CA PRO A 600 36.48 -39.49 -8.03
C PRO A 600 34.98 -39.69 -8.22
N ALA A 601 34.50 -39.76 -9.49
CA ALA A 601 33.09 -39.93 -9.82
C ALA A 601 32.46 -41.18 -9.19
N THR A 602 33.24 -42.23 -8.95
CA THR A 602 32.83 -43.48 -8.27
C THR A 602 32.45 -43.27 -6.81
N ARG A 603 33.01 -42.25 -6.13
CA ARG A 603 32.70 -41.95 -4.74
C ARG A 603 31.52 -41.04 -4.54
N LEU A 604 30.99 -40.41 -5.61
CA LEU A 604 29.84 -39.50 -5.52
C LEU A 604 28.63 -40.16 -4.85
N HIS A 605 28.35 -41.44 -5.20
CA HIS A 605 27.18 -42.12 -4.67
C HIS A 605 27.24 -42.42 -3.17
N ALA A 606 28.44 -42.44 -2.55
CA ALA A 606 28.65 -42.64 -1.15
C ALA A 606 28.50 -41.36 -0.32
N LEU A 607 28.44 -40.19 -0.97
CA LEU A 607 28.27 -38.93 -0.27
C LEU A 607 26.79 -38.64 -0.02
N GLY A 608 26.51 -38.00 1.13
CA GLY A 608 25.17 -37.50 1.45
C GLY A 608 24.63 -36.54 0.41
N VAL A 609 23.33 -36.33 0.40
CA VAL A 609 22.63 -35.36 -0.49
C VAL A 609 22.44 -34.05 0.26
N ASP A 610 22.90 -32.95 -0.32
CA ASP A 610 22.63 -31.59 0.18
C ASP A 610 21.38 -30.99 -0.48
N ALA A 611 21.30 -31.06 -1.81
CA ALA A 611 20.18 -30.53 -2.55
C ALA A 611 19.86 -31.37 -3.79
N VAL A 612 18.63 -31.26 -4.27
CA VAL A 612 18.17 -31.83 -5.55
C VAL A 612 17.56 -30.70 -6.39
N ASN A 613 18.09 -30.54 -7.60
CA ASN A 613 17.58 -29.56 -8.55
C ASN A 613 16.92 -30.31 -9.73
N VAL A 614 15.70 -29.92 -10.09
CA VAL A 614 14.91 -30.53 -11.14
C VAL A 614 14.56 -29.49 -12.19
N ALA A 615 15.11 -29.60 -13.38
CA ALA A 615 14.74 -28.78 -14.50
C ALA A 615 13.41 -29.27 -15.11
N THR A 616 12.48 -28.36 -15.29
CA THR A 616 11.14 -28.66 -15.84
C THR A 616 10.88 -27.80 -17.09
N ASP A 617 9.85 -28.15 -17.84
CA ASP A 617 9.35 -27.38 -18.98
C ASP A 617 8.55 -26.13 -18.55
N GLY A 618 8.44 -25.88 -17.24
CA GLY A 618 7.68 -24.76 -16.67
C GLY A 618 6.18 -24.98 -16.60
N SER A 619 5.66 -26.12 -17.05
CA SER A 619 4.23 -26.41 -16.86
C SER A 619 3.92 -26.65 -15.39
N THR A 620 2.80 -26.08 -14.90
CA THR A 620 2.34 -26.25 -13.51
C THR A 620 2.28 -27.73 -13.14
N ALA A 621 1.80 -28.58 -14.04
CA ALA A 621 1.68 -30.01 -13.81
C ALA A 621 3.03 -30.72 -13.58
N ALA A 622 4.08 -30.36 -14.32
CA ALA A 622 5.42 -30.93 -14.15
C ALA A 622 6.07 -30.43 -12.84
N VAL A 623 6.01 -29.13 -12.60
CA VAL A 623 6.56 -28.50 -11.38
C VAL A 623 5.89 -29.10 -10.14
N GLU A 624 4.56 -29.16 -10.12
CA GLU A 624 3.84 -29.58 -8.93
C GLU A 624 3.94 -31.09 -8.65
N ARG A 625 4.04 -31.92 -9.70
CA ARG A 625 4.32 -33.36 -9.52
C ARG A 625 5.72 -33.60 -8.99
N ALA A 626 6.72 -32.88 -9.54
CA ALA A 626 8.08 -32.97 -9.05
C ALA A 626 8.19 -32.48 -7.60
N ARG A 627 7.51 -31.36 -7.27
CA ARG A 627 7.44 -30.81 -5.92
C ARG A 627 6.81 -31.78 -4.95
N THR A 628 5.67 -32.38 -5.28
CA THR A 628 5.01 -33.38 -4.45
C THR A 628 5.92 -34.58 -4.17
N MET A 629 6.61 -35.08 -5.20
CA MET A 629 7.55 -36.20 -5.04
C MET A 629 8.76 -35.85 -4.17
N LEU A 630 9.26 -34.61 -4.30
CA LEU A 630 10.35 -34.14 -3.46
C LEU A 630 9.92 -33.96 -2.00
N GLU A 631 8.73 -33.39 -1.75
CA GLU A 631 8.16 -33.25 -0.42
C GLU A 631 7.96 -34.62 0.28
N ASP A 632 7.41 -35.58 -0.44
CA ASP A 632 7.23 -36.96 0.07
C ASP A 632 8.56 -37.67 0.38
N ALA A 633 9.63 -37.28 -0.35
CA ALA A 633 10.95 -37.84 -0.13
C ALA A 633 11.72 -37.19 1.04
N HIS A 634 11.26 -36.06 1.56
CA HIS A 634 11.90 -35.37 2.68
C HIS A 634 11.60 -36.09 4.01
N ALA A 635 12.62 -36.21 4.84
CA ALA A 635 12.46 -36.73 6.19
C ALA A 635 11.55 -35.84 7.05
N TYR A 636 11.53 -34.53 6.75
CA TYR A 636 10.72 -33.51 7.43
C TYR A 636 10.04 -32.60 6.40
N PRO A 637 8.87 -33.02 5.88
CA PRO A 637 8.12 -32.22 4.91
C PRO A 637 7.70 -30.87 5.48
N GLY A 638 7.80 -29.81 4.68
CA GLY A 638 7.32 -28.46 5.04
C GLY A 638 8.30 -27.55 5.77
N ILE A 639 9.54 -27.97 6.05
CA ILE A 639 10.57 -27.08 6.64
C ILE A 639 11.08 -26.08 5.60
N SER A 640 11.42 -26.57 4.42
CA SER A 640 11.86 -25.75 3.27
C SER A 640 11.22 -26.35 2.03
N PRO A 641 10.07 -25.84 1.60
CA PRO A 641 9.37 -26.39 0.47
C PRO A 641 10.23 -26.28 -0.79
N PRO A 642 10.26 -27.30 -1.64
CA PRO A 642 10.91 -27.20 -2.93
C PRO A 642 10.36 -25.99 -3.69
N SER A 643 11.22 -25.08 -4.10
CA SER A 643 10.82 -23.80 -4.73
C SER A 643 11.53 -23.60 -6.06
N THR A 644 10.90 -22.86 -6.95
CA THR A 644 11.53 -22.36 -8.17
C THR A 644 11.86 -20.88 -7.99
N ILE A 645 12.84 -20.39 -8.73
CA ILE A 645 13.08 -18.96 -8.85
C ILE A 645 11.83 -18.24 -9.42
N GLY A 646 11.08 -18.92 -10.28
CA GLY A 646 9.79 -18.45 -10.77
C GLY A 646 8.77 -18.23 -9.63
N ASP A 647 8.74 -19.08 -8.60
CA ASP A 647 7.87 -18.91 -7.44
C ASP A 647 8.26 -17.69 -6.60
N MET A 648 9.56 -17.52 -6.34
CA MET A 648 10.08 -16.35 -5.62
C MET A 648 9.76 -15.06 -6.35
N ASN A 649 10.01 -15.02 -7.66
CA ASN A 649 9.67 -13.85 -8.49
C ASN A 649 8.15 -13.56 -8.50
N ARG A 650 7.29 -14.59 -8.47
CA ARG A 650 5.83 -14.39 -8.36
C ARG A 650 5.43 -13.83 -7.00
N GLN A 651 6.02 -14.30 -5.91
CA GLN A 651 5.78 -13.77 -4.57
C GLN A 651 6.17 -12.28 -4.47
N ASP A 652 7.37 -11.93 -4.92
CA ASP A 652 7.86 -10.55 -4.91
C ASP A 652 7.00 -9.66 -5.82
N ASN A 653 6.62 -10.13 -7.00
CA ASN A 653 5.71 -9.42 -7.89
C ASN A 653 4.30 -9.25 -7.29
N SER A 654 3.79 -10.20 -6.52
CA SER A 654 2.48 -10.08 -5.85
C SER A 654 2.49 -8.97 -4.79
N ALA A 655 3.54 -8.91 -3.98
CA ALA A 655 3.72 -7.85 -2.99
C ALA A 655 3.86 -6.47 -3.65
N SER A 656 4.66 -6.38 -4.72
CA SER A 656 4.88 -5.13 -5.44
C SER A 656 3.63 -4.64 -6.19
N SER A 657 2.85 -5.57 -6.76
CA SER A 657 1.58 -5.27 -7.43
C SER A 657 0.53 -4.74 -6.46
N ALA A 658 0.53 -5.21 -5.21
CA ALA A 658 -0.35 -4.72 -4.15
C ALA A 658 -0.12 -3.24 -3.84
N TYR A 659 1.14 -2.82 -3.67
CA TYR A 659 1.47 -1.41 -3.47
C TYR A 659 1.10 -0.56 -4.68
N GLN A 660 1.27 -1.08 -5.90
CA GLN A 660 0.89 -0.36 -7.10
C GLN A 660 -0.63 -0.20 -7.24
N GLN A 661 -1.41 -1.21 -6.85
CA GLN A 661 -2.86 -1.12 -6.77
C GLN A 661 -3.30 -0.08 -5.75
N LEU A 662 -2.66 -0.05 -4.57
CA LEU A 662 -2.92 0.96 -3.55
C LEU A 662 -2.68 2.38 -4.08
N ALA A 663 -1.58 2.61 -4.80
CA ALA A 663 -1.30 3.89 -5.44
C ALA A 663 -2.37 4.27 -6.48
N ASN A 664 -2.82 3.30 -7.30
CA ASN A 664 -3.89 3.52 -8.28
C ASN A 664 -5.22 3.87 -7.60
N VAL A 665 -5.57 3.24 -6.48
CA VAL A 665 -6.76 3.57 -5.69
C VAL A 665 -6.69 5.00 -5.15
N VAL A 666 -5.53 5.41 -4.63
CA VAL A 666 -5.32 6.79 -4.18
C VAL A 666 -5.57 7.78 -5.32
N ILE A 667 -5.04 7.53 -6.50
CA ILE A 667 -5.27 8.37 -7.69
C ILE A 667 -6.76 8.40 -8.05
N LEU A 668 -7.38 7.22 -8.15
CA LEU A 668 -8.77 7.06 -8.57
C LEU A 668 -9.74 7.76 -7.62
N VAL A 669 -9.45 7.79 -6.33
CA VAL A 669 -10.29 8.43 -5.30
C VAL A 669 -10.00 9.93 -5.21
N SER A 670 -8.73 10.33 -5.18
CA SER A 670 -8.36 11.74 -4.94
C SER A 670 -8.68 12.65 -6.12
N LEU A 671 -8.52 12.18 -7.37
CA LEU A 671 -8.76 13.00 -8.55
C LEU A 671 -10.24 13.42 -8.75
N PRO A 672 -11.24 12.53 -8.62
CA PRO A 672 -12.64 12.95 -8.66
C PRO A 672 -13.03 13.94 -7.56
N ILE A 673 -12.53 13.72 -6.33
CA ILE A 673 -12.77 14.64 -5.21
C ILE A 673 -12.20 16.02 -5.52
N ALA A 674 -10.97 16.05 -6.04
CA ALA A 674 -10.32 17.29 -6.46
C ALA A 674 -11.09 17.97 -7.61
N GLY A 675 -11.60 17.19 -8.58
CA GLY A 675 -12.47 17.68 -9.65
C GLY A 675 -13.78 18.28 -9.12
N CYS A 676 -14.43 17.62 -8.17
CA CYS A 676 -15.63 18.14 -7.50
C CYS A 676 -15.33 19.44 -6.72
N THR A 677 -14.16 19.51 -6.04
CA THR A 677 -13.71 20.71 -5.34
C THR A 677 -13.53 21.88 -6.31
N LEU A 678 -12.93 21.61 -7.46
CA LEU A 678 -12.73 22.60 -8.52
C LEU A 678 -14.07 23.07 -9.10
N ALA A 679 -14.99 22.14 -9.41
CA ALA A 679 -16.32 22.45 -9.92
C ALA A 679 -17.12 23.34 -8.95
N ALA A 680 -17.10 22.98 -7.66
CA ALA A 680 -17.72 23.76 -6.59
C ALA A 680 -17.08 25.15 -6.46
N GLY A 681 -15.75 25.25 -6.52
CA GLY A 681 -15.01 26.51 -6.46
C GLY A 681 -15.34 27.44 -7.63
N ILE A 682 -15.42 26.92 -8.85
CA ILE A 682 -15.77 27.70 -10.07
C ILE A 682 -17.22 28.12 -10.04
N ALA A 683 -18.15 27.24 -9.66
CA ALA A 683 -19.57 27.56 -9.54
C ALA A 683 -19.79 28.71 -8.52
N ALA A 684 -19.08 28.69 -7.39
CA ALA A 684 -19.06 29.79 -6.43
C ALA A 684 -18.55 31.08 -7.05
N GLY A 685 -17.40 31.03 -7.70
CA GLY A 685 -16.79 32.19 -8.34
C GLY A 685 -17.66 32.81 -9.44
N LEU A 686 -18.37 32.01 -10.23
CA LEU A 686 -19.32 32.50 -11.25
C LEU A 686 -20.52 33.19 -10.61
N ALA A 687 -21.07 32.63 -9.54
CA ALA A 687 -22.20 33.23 -8.83
C ALA A 687 -21.86 34.62 -8.27
N ASP A 688 -20.68 34.79 -7.70
CA ASP A 688 -20.19 36.07 -7.14
C ASP A 688 -19.90 37.12 -8.23
N ARG A 689 -19.70 36.68 -9.47
CA ARG A 689 -19.29 37.54 -10.60
C ARG A 689 -20.41 37.83 -11.61
N LYS A 690 -21.66 37.49 -11.30
CA LYS A 690 -22.81 37.69 -12.16
C LYS A 690 -22.89 39.15 -12.66
N ARG A 691 -22.91 40.13 -11.75
CA ARG A 691 -22.93 41.57 -12.05
C ARG A 691 -21.76 42.07 -12.91
N PRO A 692 -20.50 41.85 -12.55
CA PRO A 692 -19.35 42.27 -13.37
C PRO A 692 -19.38 41.71 -14.79
N PHE A 693 -19.79 40.46 -15.00
CA PHE A 693 -19.87 39.86 -16.32
C PHE A 693 -21.02 40.37 -17.15
N SER A 694 -22.19 40.65 -16.53
CA SER A 694 -23.31 41.26 -17.23
C SER A 694 -22.98 42.69 -17.70
N LEU A 695 -22.32 43.49 -16.88
CA LEU A 695 -21.85 44.85 -17.26
C LEU A 695 -20.83 44.81 -18.41
N LEU A 696 -19.85 43.89 -18.38
CA LEU A 696 -18.89 43.69 -19.48
C LEU A 696 -19.62 43.29 -20.80
N ARG A 697 -20.70 42.57 -20.72
CA ARG A 697 -21.47 42.18 -21.89
C ARG A 697 -22.27 43.37 -22.44
N LEU A 698 -22.81 44.22 -21.58
CA LEU A 698 -23.48 45.46 -21.98
C LEU A 698 -22.53 46.44 -22.64
N THR A 699 -21.23 46.44 -22.28
CA THR A 699 -20.18 47.25 -22.94
C THR A 699 -19.67 46.63 -24.26
N GLY A 700 -20.34 45.55 -24.78
CA GLY A 700 -20.02 44.94 -26.07
C GLY A 700 -19.01 43.80 -26.04
N ALA A 701 -18.59 43.30 -24.87
CA ALA A 701 -17.67 42.17 -24.80
C ALA A 701 -18.29 40.90 -25.39
N ARG A 702 -17.60 40.23 -26.32
CA ARG A 702 -18.06 38.99 -26.97
C ARG A 702 -18.08 37.84 -25.95
N LEU A 703 -19.09 36.96 -26.07
CA LEU A 703 -19.22 35.79 -25.19
C LEU A 703 -17.97 34.88 -25.20
N GLY A 704 -17.28 34.81 -26.37
CA GLY A 704 -16.01 34.08 -26.50
C GLY A 704 -14.90 34.65 -25.62
N THR A 705 -14.80 35.98 -25.47
CA THR A 705 -13.86 36.64 -24.59
C THR A 705 -14.15 36.30 -23.11
N LEU A 706 -15.43 36.30 -22.71
CA LEU A 706 -15.84 35.95 -21.35
C LEU A 706 -15.55 34.45 -21.03
N ARG A 707 -15.81 33.57 -22.01
CA ARG A 707 -15.44 32.15 -21.88
C ARG A 707 -13.92 31.94 -21.70
N SER A 708 -13.12 32.65 -22.52
CA SER A 708 -11.66 32.57 -22.39
C SER A 708 -11.14 33.13 -21.05
N VAL A 709 -11.79 34.17 -20.52
CA VAL A 709 -11.44 34.70 -19.17
C VAL A 709 -11.70 33.63 -18.09
N VAL A 710 -12.88 33.01 -18.08
CA VAL A 710 -13.28 32.00 -17.12
C VAL A 710 -12.37 30.74 -17.26
N ALA A 711 -12.11 30.31 -18.51
CA ALA A 711 -11.20 29.19 -18.77
C ALA A 711 -9.80 29.44 -18.18
N LEU A 712 -9.23 30.61 -18.46
CA LEU A 712 -7.87 30.94 -18.00
C LEU A 712 -7.81 31.21 -16.48
N GLU A 713 -8.85 31.78 -15.89
CA GLU A 713 -8.95 31.94 -14.43
C GLU A 713 -8.93 30.60 -13.68
N GLY A 714 -9.42 29.52 -14.29
CA GLY A 714 -9.35 28.15 -13.73
C GLY A 714 -8.08 27.40 -14.15
N ALA A 715 -7.73 27.43 -15.44
CA ALA A 715 -6.65 26.64 -16.00
C ALA A 715 -5.26 27.10 -15.57
N VAL A 716 -5.01 28.41 -15.46
CA VAL A 716 -3.67 28.93 -15.13
C VAL A 716 -3.24 28.56 -13.71
N PRO A 717 -4.03 28.76 -12.64
CA PRO A 717 -3.68 28.28 -11.33
C PRO A 717 -3.53 26.75 -11.29
N LEU A 718 -4.42 26.03 -11.96
CA LEU A 718 -4.40 24.58 -12.05
C LEU A 718 -3.06 24.09 -12.62
N LEU A 719 -2.71 24.51 -13.82
CA LEU A 719 -1.50 24.03 -14.52
C LEU A 719 -0.21 24.51 -13.84
N ALA A 720 -0.14 25.78 -13.45
CA ALA A 720 1.07 26.33 -12.84
C ALA A 720 1.38 25.67 -11.48
N VAL A 721 0.37 25.53 -10.63
CA VAL A 721 0.60 24.95 -9.29
C VAL A 721 0.69 23.43 -9.34
N ALA A 722 -0.02 22.77 -10.28
CA ALA A 722 0.15 21.32 -10.52
C ALA A 722 1.58 21.01 -11.01
N ALA A 723 2.14 21.80 -11.91
CA ALA A 723 3.53 21.62 -12.35
C ALA A 723 4.52 21.74 -11.19
N VAL A 724 4.32 22.73 -10.30
CA VAL A 724 5.15 22.88 -9.09
C VAL A 724 4.94 21.68 -8.13
N ALA A 725 3.71 21.24 -7.93
CA ALA A 725 3.39 20.11 -7.06
C ALA A 725 4.01 18.79 -7.55
N ILE A 726 3.92 18.53 -8.85
CA ILE A 726 4.53 17.35 -9.48
C ILE A 726 6.06 17.45 -9.40
N GLY A 727 6.63 18.61 -9.74
CA GLY A 727 8.09 18.84 -9.69
C GLY A 727 8.65 18.69 -8.28
N THR A 728 7.99 19.28 -7.27
CA THR A 728 8.37 19.11 -5.85
C THR A 728 8.15 17.68 -5.37
N GLY A 729 7.12 16.98 -5.89
CA GLY A 729 6.86 15.58 -5.60
C GLY A 729 7.97 14.66 -6.12
N PHE A 730 8.41 14.84 -7.36
CA PHE A 730 9.55 14.11 -7.91
C PHE A 730 10.85 14.44 -7.16
N GLY A 731 11.11 15.70 -6.85
CA GLY A 731 12.29 16.11 -6.09
C GLY A 731 12.33 15.49 -4.69
N ALA A 732 11.21 15.55 -3.97
CA ALA A 732 11.08 14.96 -2.64
C ALA A 732 11.18 13.43 -2.68
N ALA A 733 10.57 12.79 -3.66
CA ALA A 733 10.67 11.34 -3.85
C ALA A 733 12.09 10.89 -4.23
N ALA A 734 12.81 11.67 -5.05
CA ALA A 734 14.20 11.38 -5.40
C ALA A 734 15.12 11.42 -4.17
N MET A 735 14.96 12.44 -3.31
CA MET A 735 15.71 12.55 -2.06
C MET A 735 15.37 11.38 -1.11
N TYR A 736 14.09 11.05 -0.97
CA TYR A 736 13.65 9.92 -0.16
C TYR A 736 14.20 8.58 -0.70
N ALA A 737 14.16 8.36 -2.01
CA ALA A 737 14.67 7.15 -2.63
C ALA A 737 16.18 6.99 -2.43
N ALA A 738 16.94 8.07 -2.62
CA ALA A 738 18.39 8.06 -2.45
C ALA A 738 18.80 7.70 -1.03
N GLU A 739 18.09 8.20 -0.01
CA GLU A 739 18.47 8.02 1.39
C GLU A 739 17.78 6.82 2.05
N ALA A 740 16.45 6.75 2.00
CA ALA A 740 15.71 5.71 2.71
C ALA A 740 15.73 4.38 1.96
N GLN A 741 15.71 4.43 0.63
CA GLN A 741 15.72 3.22 -0.20
C GLN A 741 17.13 2.87 -0.70
N GLN A 742 18.11 3.77 -0.56
CA GLN A 742 19.49 3.62 -1.03
C GLN A 742 19.56 3.20 -2.52
N HIS A 743 18.63 3.70 -3.31
CA HIS A 743 18.51 3.42 -4.73
C HIS A 743 18.21 4.70 -5.50
N PRO A 744 18.77 4.90 -6.71
CA PRO A 744 18.42 6.02 -7.56
C PRO A 744 16.92 5.95 -7.92
N MET A 745 16.28 7.12 -7.97
CA MET A 745 14.87 7.22 -8.32
C MET A 745 14.58 6.55 -9.67
N VAL A 746 13.57 5.70 -9.69
CA VAL A 746 13.05 5.08 -10.91
C VAL A 746 11.80 5.82 -11.38
N ALA A 747 11.75 6.13 -12.67
CA ALA A 747 10.60 6.80 -13.26
C ALA A 747 9.35 5.93 -13.20
N PRO A 748 8.18 6.51 -12.85
CA PRO A 748 6.91 5.79 -12.85
C PRO A 748 6.56 5.24 -14.24
N GLY A 749 5.78 4.16 -14.28
CA GLY A 749 5.25 3.60 -15.52
C GLY A 749 4.26 4.52 -16.24
N ALA A 750 3.96 4.20 -17.50
CA ALA A 750 3.07 5.00 -18.34
C ALA A 750 1.67 5.25 -17.72
N ALA A 751 1.18 4.32 -16.91
CA ALA A 751 -0.10 4.44 -16.22
C ALA A 751 -0.18 5.69 -15.34
N TYR A 752 0.88 6.03 -14.61
CA TYR A 752 0.94 7.24 -13.80
C TYR A 752 0.75 8.51 -14.65
N TYR A 753 1.48 8.61 -15.76
CA TYR A 753 1.40 9.79 -16.64
C TYR A 753 0.03 9.90 -17.29
N LEU A 754 -0.55 8.78 -17.73
CA LEU A 754 -1.89 8.74 -18.34
C LEU A 754 -2.98 9.13 -17.32
N LEU A 755 -2.93 8.59 -16.11
CA LEU A 755 -3.90 8.92 -15.06
C LEU A 755 -3.78 10.38 -14.60
N THR A 756 -2.56 10.87 -14.43
CA THR A 756 -2.29 12.26 -14.05
C THR A 756 -2.74 13.23 -15.15
N ALA A 757 -2.39 12.96 -16.41
CA ALA A 757 -2.83 13.74 -17.55
C ALA A 757 -4.37 13.68 -17.71
N GLY A 758 -4.95 12.50 -17.58
CA GLY A 758 -6.41 12.29 -17.60
C GLY A 758 -7.12 13.09 -16.50
N GLY A 759 -6.58 13.12 -15.29
CA GLY A 759 -7.10 13.93 -14.17
C GLY A 759 -7.05 15.43 -14.44
N ILE A 760 -5.96 15.92 -15.04
CA ILE A 760 -5.83 17.32 -15.45
C ILE A 760 -6.82 17.64 -16.58
N VAL A 761 -6.92 16.77 -17.58
CA VAL A 761 -7.88 16.94 -18.70
C VAL A 761 -9.31 16.93 -18.16
N LEU A 762 -9.67 16.02 -17.28
CA LEU A 762 -10.98 15.98 -16.64
C LEU A 762 -11.26 17.27 -15.87
N SER A 763 -10.27 17.79 -15.14
CA SER A 763 -10.40 19.07 -14.43
C SER A 763 -10.65 20.25 -15.39
N LEU A 764 -9.94 20.28 -16.53
CA LEU A 764 -10.17 21.27 -17.58
C LEU A 764 -11.54 21.10 -18.24
N ALA A 765 -12.01 19.87 -18.44
CA ALA A 765 -13.35 19.57 -18.95
C ALA A 765 -14.45 20.04 -17.97
N ILE A 766 -14.25 19.89 -16.67
CA ILE A 766 -15.15 20.43 -15.64
C ILE A 766 -15.21 21.96 -15.71
N ILE A 767 -14.08 22.63 -15.93
CA ILE A 767 -14.05 24.08 -16.16
C ILE A 767 -14.89 24.42 -17.41
N ALA A 768 -14.70 23.70 -18.51
CA ALA A 768 -15.44 23.92 -19.75
C ALA A 768 -16.95 23.66 -19.59
N ALA A 769 -17.35 22.68 -18.80
CA ALA A 769 -18.74 22.37 -18.48
C ALA A 769 -19.48 23.51 -17.76
N THR A 770 -18.78 24.51 -17.22
CA THR A 770 -19.41 25.72 -16.65
C THR A 770 -19.78 26.78 -17.68
N PHE A 771 -19.34 26.67 -18.95
CA PHE A 771 -19.61 27.66 -19.99
C PHE A 771 -21.10 27.83 -20.37
N PRO A 772 -21.94 26.76 -20.42
CA PRO A 772 -23.39 26.94 -20.64
C PRO A 772 -24.05 27.73 -19.51
N LEU A 773 -23.59 27.51 -18.26
CA LEU A 773 -24.09 28.25 -17.11
C LEU A 773 -23.73 29.74 -17.21
N LEU A 774 -22.52 30.06 -17.65
CA LEU A 774 -22.09 31.43 -17.91
C LEU A 774 -23.00 32.12 -18.97
N ALA A 775 -23.33 31.43 -20.05
CA ALA A 775 -24.21 31.95 -21.09
C ALA A 775 -25.61 32.26 -20.55
N ARG A 776 -26.17 31.42 -19.70
CA ARG A 776 -27.48 31.64 -19.06
C ARG A 776 -27.46 32.80 -18.04
N ILE A 777 -26.40 32.90 -17.23
CA ILE A 777 -26.29 33.93 -16.19
C ILE A 777 -26.05 35.34 -16.78
N THR A 778 -25.43 35.43 -17.96
CA THR A 778 -25.12 36.70 -18.62
C THR A 778 -26.11 37.09 -19.72
N GLY A 779 -27.27 36.41 -19.82
CA GLY A 779 -28.33 36.71 -20.79
C GLY A 779 -28.93 38.11 -20.60
N PRO A 780 -29.41 38.75 -21.66
CA PRO A 780 -29.99 40.13 -21.63
C PRO A 780 -31.22 40.23 -20.73
N GLU A 781 -31.97 39.13 -20.55
CA GLU A 781 -33.15 39.06 -19.67
C GLU A 781 -32.82 39.24 -18.18
N VAL A 782 -31.65 38.83 -17.78
CA VAL A 782 -31.21 38.92 -16.37
C VAL A 782 -30.79 40.35 -16.01
N ALA A 783 -30.36 41.14 -16.99
CA ALA A 783 -30.00 42.55 -16.79
C ALA A 783 -31.23 43.46 -16.69
N ARG A 784 -32.42 43.03 -17.19
CA ARG A 784 -33.67 43.78 -17.13
C ARG A 784 -34.49 43.58 -15.87
N ASN A 785 -34.29 42.45 -15.16
CA ASN A 785 -35.09 42.06 -13.99
C ASN A 785 -34.38 42.37 -12.64
N GLU A 786 -33.28 43.11 -12.64
CA GLU A 786 -32.60 43.71 -11.49
C GLU A 786 -32.46 45.21 -11.63
#